data_fe7384fac9ac9cfd7b94925d3f605c95
#
_entry.id   fe7384fac9ac9cfd7b94925d3f605c95
#
_cell.length_a   1.000
_cell.length_b   1.000
_cell.length_c   1.000
_cell.angle_alpha   90.00
_cell.angle_beta   90.00
_cell.angle_gamma   90.00
#
_symmetry.space_group_name_H-M   'P 1'
#
loop_
_entity.id
_entity.type
_entity.pdbx_description
1 polymer ?
#
loop_
_entity_poly.entity_id
_entity_poly.type
_entity_poly.pdbx_seq_one_letter_code
_entity_poly.pdbx_strand_id
1 'polypeptide(L)'
;MSEELKKEILGIGLLGLFLFVMASLVSYHPFDQSINTISSAPVKNLCGKAGSYTSDALMQLFGFMSYLLAACILFFAGVHVKKKSLPHPLLLASGLVLLFISLSMLLQVLFGKLQIRTVSIPFSGLVGLLLERTLLNVFSRFGSILISVIIFVISLFLIVQVPMLSIIEERIARRKSVERAKEIKVVEEPKPPPPAKEERKVVQEAFEFVKDIGPYKLPSVSLMDEVEKREVKVDKESIQANARILEKKLKDYGIDGKVTEVRPGPVVTMYEFEPAPGIKVSRIANLSDDLAMALSAVSIRIVAPIPGKSVVGIEIPNKVRQTVYLREIIESDLFSASKMFLALALGKTIAGEPFVAELTKMPHLLVAGSTGSGKSVSLNSMICSVLFRATPMAVRFLMIDLKMLELSFYEGIPHLLLPVVTNAKNAKTALRWLIDEMERRYAVMAEQGVRNIEKYNQKVGRQETGGFPYIVVVIDELADLMMVSSREVEEYIARLAQMARASGIHLILATQRPSVDVLTGIIKANFPARISFQVSSKVDSRTILDSNGAESLLGYGDMLFLSPGLGRLQRIHAPYVSEGEIKRIVEFLKTQGTPAYHHEILEEKDESGGEDEIDDEKYREAVDFVCERGEASISMVQRRFRIGYNRAARIVERMEQEGVVGPATGVKPREVLKRK
;
A
#
# COMPACT_ATOMS: atom_id res chain seq x y z
N MET A 1 -24.49 -41.28 2.15
CA MET A 1 -23.39 -41.21 3.11
C MET A 1 -23.01 -39.75 3.26
N SER A 2 -23.12 -39.19 4.46
CA SER A 2 -22.81 -37.78 4.68
C SER A 2 -21.34 -37.48 4.36
N GLU A 3 -21.04 -36.27 3.94
CA GLU A 3 -19.64 -35.85 3.67
C GLU A 3 -18.73 -35.99 4.89
N GLU A 4 -19.28 -35.80 6.07
CA GLU A 4 -18.56 -35.99 7.35
C GLU A 4 -18.13 -37.42 7.55
N LEU A 5 -19.03 -38.38 7.28
CA LEU A 5 -18.73 -39.81 7.44
C LEU A 5 -17.65 -40.25 6.42
N LYS A 6 -17.68 -39.72 5.22
CA LYS A 6 -16.61 -39.95 4.20
C LYS A 6 -15.24 -39.47 4.70
N LYS A 7 -15.18 -38.30 5.33
CA LYS A 7 -13.93 -37.76 5.90
C LYS A 7 -13.40 -38.61 7.06
N GLU A 8 -14.28 -39.10 7.95
CA GLU A 8 -13.89 -39.99 9.05
C GLU A 8 -13.35 -41.32 8.54
N ILE A 9 -14.03 -41.95 7.61
CA ILE A 9 -13.60 -43.23 7.01
C ILE A 9 -12.25 -43.07 6.35
N LEU A 10 -12.06 -41.96 5.55
CA LEU A 10 -10.79 -41.64 4.92
C LEU A 10 -9.68 -41.41 5.95
N GLY A 11 -9.97 -40.68 7.04
CA GLY A 11 -9.03 -40.42 8.11
C GLY A 11 -8.58 -41.70 8.85
N ILE A 12 -9.50 -42.59 9.13
CA ILE A 12 -9.19 -43.91 9.74
C ILE A 12 -8.38 -44.75 8.76
N GLY A 13 -8.73 -44.78 7.47
CA GLY A 13 -7.96 -45.48 6.45
C GLY A 13 -6.52 -44.97 6.33
N LEU A 14 -6.32 -43.65 6.35
CA LEU A 14 -4.99 -43.05 6.35
C LEU A 14 -4.19 -43.34 7.63
N LEU A 15 -4.84 -43.43 8.79
CA LEU A 15 -4.21 -43.80 10.04
C LEU A 15 -3.73 -45.27 9.97
N GLY A 16 -4.58 -46.19 9.45
CA GLY A 16 -4.18 -47.58 9.22
C GLY A 16 -2.98 -47.69 8.25
N LEU A 17 -3.02 -46.91 7.15
CA LEU A 17 -1.89 -46.85 6.19
C LEU A 17 -0.61 -46.32 6.85
N PHE A 18 -0.70 -45.27 7.68
CA PHE A 18 0.44 -44.77 8.45
C PHE A 18 1.04 -45.86 9.35
N LEU A 19 0.23 -46.56 10.11
CA LEU A 19 0.67 -47.62 11.02
C LEU A 19 1.38 -48.76 10.26
N PHE A 20 0.82 -49.16 9.12
CA PHE A 20 1.42 -50.17 8.24
C PHE A 20 2.76 -49.74 7.69
N VAL A 21 2.83 -48.52 7.10
CA VAL A 21 4.06 -47.98 6.52
C VAL A 21 5.14 -47.78 7.59
N MET A 22 4.77 -47.23 8.73
CA MET A 22 5.69 -46.97 9.83
C MET A 22 6.23 -48.27 10.44
N ALA A 23 5.37 -49.28 10.71
CA ALA A 23 5.82 -50.61 11.18
C ALA A 23 6.74 -51.28 10.15
N SER A 24 6.44 -51.16 8.86
CA SER A 24 7.27 -51.68 7.77
C SER A 24 8.65 -51.03 7.71
N LEU A 25 8.72 -49.70 7.85
CA LEU A 25 9.98 -48.92 7.81
C LEU A 25 10.85 -49.15 9.05
N VAL A 26 10.24 -49.21 10.26
CA VAL A 26 10.97 -49.45 11.53
C VAL A 26 11.57 -50.83 11.57
N SER A 27 10.90 -51.84 10.98
CA SER A 27 11.36 -53.20 10.92
C SER A 27 12.09 -53.57 9.60
N TYR A 28 12.52 -52.56 8.83
CA TYR A 28 13.23 -52.75 7.58
C TYR A 28 14.52 -53.56 7.76
N HIS A 29 14.66 -54.61 6.96
CA HIS A 29 15.86 -55.46 6.94
C HIS A 29 16.34 -55.67 5.52
N PRO A 30 17.57 -55.21 5.17
CA PRO A 30 18.06 -55.19 3.79
C PRO A 30 18.15 -56.59 3.12
N PHE A 31 18.18 -57.67 3.89
CA PHE A 31 18.29 -59.05 3.40
C PHE A 31 16.93 -59.77 3.34
N ASP A 32 15.84 -59.13 3.70
CA ASP A 32 14.51 -59.71 3.50
C ASP A 32 14.15 -59.78 2.00
N GLN A 33 13.34 -60.76 1.63
CA GLN A 33 12.84 -60.89 0.29
C GLN A 33 12.10 -59.61 -0.12
N SER A 34 12.58 -59.00 -1.23
CA SER A 34 12.05 -57.69 -1.72
C SER A 34 12.18 -57.64 -3.23
N ILE A 35 11.98 -56.42 -3.82
CA ILE A 35 12.12 -56.19 -5.27
C ILE A 35 13.56 -56.43 -5.73
N ASN A 36 14.55 -56.09 -4.90
CA ASN A 36 15.99 -56.16 -5.24
C ASN A 36 16.74 -57.31 -4.54
N THR A 37 16.12 -57.98 -3.60
CA THR A 37 16.74 -59.04 -2.81
C THR A 37 15.97 -60.34 -2.96
N ILE A 38 16.59 -61.35 -3.57
CA ILE A 38 16.08 -62.72 -3.62
C ILE A 38 16.64 -63.47 -2.41
N SER A 39 15.78 -63.83 -1.45
CA SER A 39 16.15 -64.55 -0.24
C SER A 39 15.15 -65.68 0.03
N SER A 40 15.66 -66.85 0.39
CA SER A 40 14.88 -67.98 0.88
C SER A 40 14.71 -67.99 2.38
N ALA A 41 15.34 -67.03 3.10
CA ALA A 41 15.23 -66.90 4.57
C ALA A 41 13.85 -66.37 4.98
N PRO A 42 13.36 -66.69 6.19
CA PRO A 42 12.10 -66.14 6.70
C PRO A 42 12.21 -64.61 6.81
N VAL A 43 11.16 -63.91 6.34
CA VAL A 43 11.06 -62.43 6.36
C VAL A 43 11.00 -61.92 7.81
N LYS A 44 11.89 -60.97 8.15
CA LYS A 44 12.03 -60.41 9.51
C LYS A 44 11.15 -59.14 9.69
N ASN A 45 10.63 -58.61 8.60
CA ASN A 45 9.74 -57.41 8.66
C ASN A 45 8.44 -57.73 9.41
N LEU A 46 8.05 -56.86 10.38
CA LEU A 46 6.85 -57.01 11.20
C LEU A 46 5.55 -57.15 10.38
N CYS A 47 5.49 -56.54 9.21
CA CYS A 47 4.35 -56.59 8.30
C CYS A 47 4.48 -57.72 7.24
N GLY A 48 5.38 -58.67 7.46
CA GLY A 48 5.59 -59.81 6.58
C GLY A 48 6.14 -59.42 5.18
N LYS A 49 5.83 -60.24 4.16
CA LYS A 49 6.28 -59.97 2.78
C LYS A 49 5.81 -58.61 2.24
N ALA A 50 4.56 -58.22 2.49
CA ALA A 50 4.04 -56.93 2.05
C ALA A 50 4.83 -55.79 2.66
N GLY A 51 5.16 -55.85 3.95
CA GLY A 51 5.99 -54.84 4.62
C GLY A 51 7.41 -54.77 4.13
N SER A 52 8.04 -55.93 3.83
CA SER A 52 9.38 -56.00 3.27
C SER A 52 9.49 -55.36 1.91
N TYR A 53 8.55 -55.65 0.98
CA TYR A 53 8.50 -55.02 -0.34
C TYR A 53 8.23 -53.52 -0.26
N THR A 54 7.29 -53.09 0.59
CA THR A 54 6.97 -51.65 0.77
C THR A 54 8.12 -50.89 1.36
N SER A 55 8.73 -51.39 2.43
CA SER A 55 9.85 -50.70 3.07
C SER A 55 11.12 -50.66 2.19
N ASP A 56 11.39 -51.73 1.45
CA ASP A 56 12.52 -51.75 0.52
C ASP A 56 12.33 -50.73 -0.62
N ALA A 57 11.14 -50.72 -1.25
CA ALA A 57 10.83 -49.73 -2.30
C ALA A 57 10.94 -48.28 -1.79
N LEU A 58 10.39 -47.99 -0.61
CA LEU A 58 10.45 -46.64 -0.02
C LEU A 58 11.86 -46.24 0.35
N MET A 59 12.66 -47.16 0.96
CA MET A 59 14.03 -46.88 1.36
C MET A 59 14.96 -46.71 0.16
N GLN A 60 14.75 -47.40 -0.94
CA GLN A 60 15.51 -47.22 -2.16
C GLN A 60 15.15 -45.97 -2.93
N LEU A 61 13.84 -45.63 -3.01
CA LEU A 61 13.40 -44.43 -3.71
C LEU A 61 13.71 -43.17 -2.91
N PHE A 62 13.42 -43.16 -1.63
CA PHE A 62 13.42 -41.95 -0.80
C PHE A 62 14.41 -41.99 0.38
N GLY A 63 15.02 -43.15 0.68
CA GLY A 63 15.94 -43.28 1.78
C GLY A 63 15.32 -42.90 3.12
N PHE A 64 16.06 -42.14 3.93
CA PHE A 64 15.56 -41.64 5.22
C PHE A 64 14.33 -40.71 5.10
N MET A 65 14.12 -40.10 3.94
CA MET A 65 12.94 -39.26 3.68
C MET A 65 11.62 -40.02 3.67
N SER A 66 11.65 -41.37 3.62
CA SER A 66 10.47 -42.23 3.76
C SER A 66 9.74 -42.02 5.09
N TYR A 67 10.46 -41.69 6.17
CA TYR A 67 9.86 -41.38 7.46
C TYR A 67 9.11 -40.05 7.45
N LEU A 68 9.57 -39.04 6.65
CA LEU A 68 8.84 -37.80 6.46
C LEU A 68 7.56 -38.03 5.67
N LEU A 69 7.59 -38.92 4.67
CA LEU A 69 6.39 -39.31 3.93
C LEU A 69 5.35 -39.95 4.86
N ALA A 70 5.78 -40.86 5.77
CA ALA A 70 4.89 -41.43 6.78
C ALA A 70 4.31 -40.35 7.71
N ALA A 71 5.12 -39.40 8.16
CA ALA A 71 4.65 -38.27 8.99
C ALA A 71 3.61 -37.39 8.24
N CYS A 72 3.75 -37.17 6.93
CA CYS A 72 2.73 -36.50 6.13
C CYS A 72 1.41 -37.27 6.10
N ILE A 73 1.44 -38.61 5.96
CA ILE A 73 0.23 -39.43 5.99
C ILE A 73 -0.48 -39.28 7.36
N LEU A 74 0.28 -39.28 8.45
CA LEU A 74 -0.28 -39.09 9.81
C LEU A 74 -0.91 -37.68 9.96
N PHE A 75 -0.27 -36.66 9.43
CA PHE A 75 -0.80 -35.28 9.45
C PHE A 75 -2.14 -35.22 8.72
N PHE A 76 -2.25 -35.77 7.51
CA PHE A 76 -3.50 -35.77 6.75
C PHE A 76 -4.57 -36.64 7.43
N ALA A 77 -4.20 -37.80 8.03
CA ALA A 77 -5.12 -38.59 8.81
C ALA A 77 -5.71 -37.77 9.98
N GLY A 78 -4.87 -37.02 10.71
CA GLY A 78 -5.31 -36.18 11.83
C GLY A 78 -6.22 -35.02 11.39
N VAL A 79 -5.97 -34.43 10.24
CA VAL A 79 -6.82 -33.35 9.65
C VAL A 79 -8.22 -33.90 9.33
N HIS A 80 -8.29 -35.08 8.69
CA HIS A 80 -9.57 -35.71 8.31
C HIS A 80 -10.36 -36.21 9.50
N VAL A 81 -9.70 -36.84 10.48
CA VAL A 81 -10.35 -37.28 11.71
C VAL A 81 -10.91 -36.11 12.54
N LYS A 82 -10.17 -35.00 12.61
CA LYS A 82 -10.61 -33.77 13.32
C LYS A 82 -11.60 -32.93 12.54
N LYS A 83 -12.04 -33.34 11.34
CA LYS A 83 -12.98 -32.63 10.46
C LYS A 83 -12.55 -31.17 10.14
N LYS A 84 -11.26 -30.87 10.23
CA LYS A 84 -10.74 -29.53 10.04
C LYS A 84 -10.63 -29.21 8.55
N SER A 85 -11.20 -28.10 8.09
CA SER A 85 -10.96 -27.58 6.74
C SER A 85 -9.58 -26.96 6.68
N LEU A 86 -8.78 -27.34 5.68
CA LEU A 86 -7.47 -26.73 5.46
C LEU A 86 -7.69 -25.42 4.69
N PRO A 87 -7.21 -24.27 5.22
CA PRO A 87 -7.15 -23.06 4.41
C PRO A 87 -6.12 -23.29 3.28
N HIS A 88 -6.49 -23.05 2.05
CA HIS A 88 -5.62 -23.15 0.86
C HIS A 88 -4.89 -24.51 0.71
N PRO A 89 -5.59 -25.62 0.46
CA PRO A 89 -5.00 -26.95 0.41
C PRO A 89 -3.93 -27.13 -0.68
N LEU A 90 -4.04 -26.39 -1.80
CA LEU A 90 -3.04 -26.40 -2.86
C LEU A 90 -1.70 -25.78 -2.44
N LEU A 91 -1.74 -24.69 -1.65
CA LEU A 91 -0.51 -24.07 -1.12
C LEU A 91 0.18 -24.98 -0.09
N LEU A 92 -0.60 -25.64 0.75
CA LEU A 92 -0.04 -26.62 1.70
C LEU A 92 0.59 -27.80 0.98
N ALA A 93 -0.07 -28.33 -0.05
CA ALA A 93 0.46 -29.44 -0.84
C ALA A 93 1.76 -29.05 -1.57
N SER A 94 1.79 -27.88 -2.21
CA SER A 94 3.02 -27.37 -2.87
C SER A 94 4.14 -27.12 -1.86
N GLY A 95 3.84 -26.60 -0.68
CA GLY A 95 4.80 -26.41 0.42
C GLY A 95 5.41 -27.73 0.89
N LEU A 96 4.60 -28.78 1.08
CA LEU A 96 5.07 -30.11 1.48
C LEU A 96 5.94 -30.77 0.40
N VAL A 97 5.59 -30.62 -0.88
CA VAL A 97 6.42 -31.11 -2.00
C VAL A 97 7.76 -30.39 -2.04
N LEU A 98 7.79 -29.07 -1.93
CA LEU A 98 9.03 -28.30 -1.88
C LEU A 98 9.86 -28.63 -0.64
N LEU A 99 9.25 -28.88 0.51
CA LEU A 99 9.93 -29.32 1.72
C LEU A 99 10.62 -30.68 1.48
N PHE A 100 9.89 -31.61 0.88
CA PHE A 100 10.44 -32.93 0.57
C PHE A 100 11.64 -32.85 -0.38
N ILE A 101 11.52 -32.06 -1.46
CA ILE A 101 12.58 -31.85 -2.45
C ILE A 101 13.80 -31.19 -1.80
N SER A 102 13.61 -30.07 -1.10
CA SER A 102 14.71 -29.30 -0.51
C SER A 102 15.44 -30.07 0.56
N LEU A 103 14.72 -30.79 1.41
CA LEU A 103 15.30 -31.59 2.48
C LEU A 103 16.01 -32.83 1.93
N SER A 104 15.47 -33.47 0.87
CA SER A 104 16.13 -34.58 0.19
C SER A 104 17.47 -34.14 -0.41
N MET A 105 17.50 -32.97 -1.06
CA MET A 105 18.74 -32.42 -1.64
C MET A 105 19.76 -32.07 -0.55
N LEU A 106 19.30 -31.36 0.50
CA LEU A 106 20.16 -30.89 1.58
C LEU A 106 20.83 -32.10 2.33
N LEU A 107 20.00 -33.07 2.72
CA LEU A 107 20.48 -34.24 3.44
C LEU A 107 21.42 -35.12 2.58
N GLN A 108 21.13 -35.24 1.28
CA GLN A 108 22.00 -36.01 0.37
C GLN A 108 23.36 -35.33 0.19
N VAL A 109 23.42 -34.00 0.03
CA VAL A 109 24.67 -33.24 -0.12
C VAL A 109 25.50 -33.25 1.17
N LEU A 110 24.82 -33.26 2.36
CA LEU A 110 25.50 -33.26 3.66
C LEU A 110 25.99 -34.64 4.08
N PHE A 111 25.17 -35.68 3.95
CA PHE A 111 25.41 -37.01 4.52
C PHE A 111 25.81 -38.07 3.47
N GLY A 112 25.43 -37.85 2.21
CA GLY A 112 25.80 -38.71 1.08
C GLY A 112 25.15 -40.09 1.18
N LYS A 113 25.76 -41.05 1.93
CA LYS A 113 25.30 -42.41 2.02
C LYS A 113 25.00 -42.81 3.46
N LEU A 114 23.93 -43.55 3.65
CA LEU A 114 23.53 -44.16 4.92
C LEU A 114 23.98 -45.64 4.93
N GLN A 115 24.74 -46.03 5.94
CA GLN A 115 25.05 -47.43 6.16
C GLN A 115 24.01 -48.09 7.05
N ILE A 116 23.27 -49.06 6.51
CA ILE A 116 22.34 -49.88 7.27
C ILE A 116 22.92 -51.30 7.30
N ARG A 117 23.52 -51.66 8.43
CA ARG A 117 24.30 -52.91 8.61
C ARG A 117 25.46 -52.95 7.61
N THR A 118 25.43 -53.87 6.61
CA THR A 118 26.49 -54.03 5.58
C THR A 118 26.12 -53.43 4.24
N VAL A 119 24.93 -52.86 4.10
CA VAL A 119 24.42 -52.26 2.83
C VAL A 119 24.49 -50.74 2.91
N SER A 120 25.05 -50.13 1.86
CA SER A 120 25.16 -48.69 1.72
C SER A 120 24.09 -48.17 0.77
N ILE A 121 23.16 -47.38 1.28
CA ILE A 121 22.07 -46.77 0.52
C ILE A 121 22.27 -45.25 0.49
N PRO A 122 21.94 -44.52 -0.63
CA PRO A 122 21.94 -43.06 -0.62
C PRO A 122 21.07 -42.53 0.50
N PHE A 123 21.48 -41.49 1.24
CA PHE A 123 20.76 -40.99 2.43
C PHE A 123 19.32 -40.62 2.11
N SER A 124 19.08 -39.98 0.99
CA SER A 124 17.74 -39.59 0.49
C SER A 124 17.27 -40.46 -0.70
N GLY A 125 17.79 -41.69 -0.81
CA GLY A 125 17.44 -42.64 -1.84
C GLY A 125 17.80 -42.18 -3.25
N LEU A 126 17.22 -42.85 -4.27
CA LEU A 126 17.46 -42.57 -5.69
C LEU A 126 17.00 -41.14 -6.06
N VAL A 127 15.91 -40.68 -5.50
CA VAL A 127 15.38 -39.34 -5.80
C VAL A 127 16.34 -38.26 -5.32
N GLY A 128 16.84 -38.37 -4.09
CA GLY A 128 17.81 -37.43 -3.55
C GLY A 128 19.14 -37.43 -4.32
N LEU A 129 19.59 -38.60 -4.75
CA LEU A 129 20.81 -38.74 -5.54
C LEU A 129 20.69 -38.12 -6.96
N LEU A 130 19.54 -38.25 -7.61
CA LEU A 130 19.26 -37.62 -8.90
C LEU A 130 19.23 -36.10 -8.78
N LEU A 131 18.54 -35.58 -7.74
CA LEU A 131 18.45 -34.14 -7.44
C LEU A 131 19.83 -33.55 -7.12
N GLU A 132 20.64 -34.25 -6.30
CA GLU A 132 22.03 -33.86 -5.99
C GLU A 132 22.88 -33.77 -7.26
N ARG A 133 22.86 -34.78 -8.12
CA ARG A 133 23.65 -34.81 -9.37
C ARG A 133 23.26 -33.67 -10.30
N THR A 134 21.95 -33.39 -10.46
CA THR A 134 21.51 -32.29 -11.30
C THR A 134 21.98 -30.93 -10.79
N LEU A 135 21.95 -30.71 -9.48
CA LEU A 135 22.44 -29.47 -8.89
C LEU A 135 23.95 -29.33 -8.95
N LEU A 136 24.70 -30.39 -8.60
CA LEU A 136 26.17 -30.36 -8.62
C LEU A 136 26.73 -30.19 -10.03
N ASN A 137 26.01 -30.58 -11.07
CA ASN A 137 26.41 -30.34 -12.46
C ASN A 137 26.32 -28.85 -12.87
N VAL A 138 25.51 -28.06 -12.18
CA VAL A 138 25.29 -26.65 -12.50
C VAL A 138 25.91 -25.71 -11.46
N PHE A 139 25.88 -26.11 -10.18
CA PHE A 139 26.35 -25.32 -9.05
C PHE A 139 27.44 -26.06 -8.26
N SER A 140 28.33 -25.30 -7.65
CA SER A 140 29.28 -25.87 -6.68
C SER A 140 28.57 -26.47 -5.47
N ARG A 141 29.26 -27.27 -4.66
CA ARG A 141 28.69 -27.83 -3.41
C ARG A 141 28.10 -26.76 -2.50
N PHE A 142 28.77 -25.60 -2.37
CA PHE A 142 28.28 -24.48 -1.59
C PHE A 142 26.99 -23.89 -2.20
N GLY A 143 26.95 -23.68 -3.53
CA GLY A 143 25.76 -23.16 -4.22
C GLY A 143 24.58 -24.12 -4.12
N SER A 144 24.79 -25.42 -4.19
CA SER A 144 23.76 -26.45 -4.01
C SER A 144 23.15 -26.43 -2.60
N ILE A 145 23.97 -26.25 -1.56
CA ILE A 145 23.49 -26.10 -0.17
C ILE A 145 22.69 -24.82 -0.04
N LEU A 146 23.18 -23.70 -0.56
CA LEU A 146 22.49 -22.40 -0.49
C LEU A 146 21.10 -22.44 -1.13
N ILE A 147 21.01 -23.00 -2.34
CA ILE A 147 19.73 -23.15 -3.06
C ILE A 147 18.76 -24.06 -2.29
N SER A 148 19.27 -25.20 -1.77
CA SER A 148 18.44 -26.10 -0.97
C SER A 148 17.90 -25.45 0.29
N VAL A 149 18.70 -24.62 0.97
CA VAL A 149 18.26 -23.86 2.16
C VAL A 149 17.23 -22.80 1.77
N ILE A 150 17.39 -22.09 0.67
CA ILE A 150 16.40 -21.11 0.20
C ILE A 150 15.05 -21.78 -0.09
N ILE A 151 15.07 -22.89 -0.84
CA ILE A 151 13.83 -23.64 -1.15
C ILE A 151 13.20 -24.19 0.14
N PHE A 152 14.01 -24.65 1.10
CA PHE A 152 13.53 -25.10 2.41
C PHE A 152 12.82 -23.98 3.17
N VAL A 153 13.39 -22.78 3.23
CA VAL A 153 12.77 -21.61 3.87
C VAL A 153 11.46 -21.25 3.18
N ILE A 154 11.43 -21.20 1.84
CA ILE A 154 10.22 -20.94 1.06
C ILE A 154 9.14 -21.98 1.36
N SER A 155 9.50 -23.28 1.45
CA SER A 155 8.56 -24.35 1.76
C SER A 155 7.91 -24.19 3.13
N LEU A 156 8.69 -23.75 4.14
CA LEU A 156 8.15 -23.47 5.48
C LEU A 156 7.16 -22.32 5.46
N PHE A 157 7.40 -21.24 4.71
CA PHE A 157 6.46 -20.15 4.54
C PHE A 157 5.14 -20.60 3.91
N LEU A 158 5.20 -21.48 2.90
CA LEU A 158 4.01 -22.02 2.25
C LEU A 158 3.21 -22.95 3.17
N ILE A 159 3.87 -23.70 4.05
CA ILE A 159 3.22 -24.61 5.00
C ILE A 159 2.59 -23.85 6.16
N VAL A 160 3.32 -22.90 6.76
CA VAL A 160 2.88 -22.18 7.96
C VAL A 160 1.85 -21.10 7.64
N GLN A 161 1.86 -20.57 6.41
CA GLN A 161 0.92 -19.54 5.92
C GLN A 161 0.79 -18.30 6.85
N VAL A 162 1.83 -18.02 7.64
CA VAL A 162 1.90 -16.84 8.52
C VAL A 162 3.06 -15.98 8.08
N PRO A 163 2.90 -14.67 7.92
CA PRO A 163 4.00 -13.76 7.58
C PRO A 163 4.99 -13.70 8.76
N MET A 164 6.08 -14.44 8.67
CA MET A 164 7.12 -14.49 9.74
C MET A 164 7.73 -13.14 10.07
N LEU A 165 7.80 -12.23 9.10
CA LEU A 165 8.31 -10.87 9.31
C LEU A 165 7.50 -10.12 10.37
N SER A 166 6.18 -10.26 10.39
CA SER A 166 5.33 -9.62 11.40
C SER A 166 5.56 -10.18 12.81
N ILE A 167 5.88 -11.47 12.94
CA ILE A 167 6.18 -12.09 14.25
C ILE A 167 7.56 -11.63 14.77
N ILE A 168 8.53 -11.46 13.87
CA ILE A 168 9.87 -10.96 14.23
C ILE A 168 9.78 -9.49 14.65
N GLU A 169 9.04 -8.66 13.91
CA GLU A 169 8.80 -7.26 14.25
C GLU A 169 8.07 -7.12 15.60
N GLU A 170 7.06 -7.95 15.86
CA GLU A 170 6.34 -7.95 17.12
C GLU A 170 7.23 -8.40 18.31
N ARG A 171 8.12 -9.37 18.11
CA ARG A 171 9.10 -9.79 19.14
C ARG A 171 10.16 -8.73 19.41
N ILE A 172 10.64 -8.03 18.37
CA ILE A 172 11.59 -6.92 18.53
C ILE A 172 10.92 -5.74 19.23
N ALA A 173 9.67 -5.44 18.87
CA ALA A 173 8.88 -4.40 19.55
C ALA A 173 8.62 -4.75 21.02
N ARG A 174 8.28 -6.00 21.34
CA ARG A 174 8.12 -6.48 22.72
C ARG A 174 9.42 -6.42 23.54
N ARG A 175 10.59 -6.75 22.96
CA ARG A 175 11.88 -6.59 23.65
C ARG A 175 12.18 -5.14 23.97
N LYS A 176 11.95 -4.21 23.01
CA LYS A 176 12.13 -2.76 23.26
C LYS A 176 11.14 -2.20 24.30
N SER A 177 9.93 -2.74 24.39
CA SER A 177 8.96 -2.31 25.41
C SER A 177 9.29 -2.83 26.81
N VAL A 178 9.89 -4.03 26.92
CA VAL A 178 10.34 -4.61 28.21
C VAL A 178 11.58 -3.90 28.74
N GLU A 179 12.49 -3.47 27.88
CA GLU A 179 13.63 -2.62 28.32
C GLU A 179 13.20 -1.22 28.78
N ARG A 180 12.19 -0.61 28.12
CA ARG A 180 11.60 0.67 28.58
C ARG A 180 10.77 0.54 29.86
N ALA A 181 10.20 -0.61 30.16
CA ALA A 181 9.41 -0.84 31.36
C ALA A 181 10.27 -0.95 32.65
N LYS A 182 11.61 -1.01 32.55
CA LYS A 182 12.51 -1.07 33.71
C LYS A 182 12.92 0.30 34.25
N GLU A 183 12.50 1.39 33.62
CA GLU A 183 12.74 2.78 34.10
C GLU A 183 11.44 3.58 34.23
N ILE A 184 10.49 3.08 35.01
CA ILE A 184 9.37 3.92 35.45
C ILE A 184 9.74 4.55 36.77
N LYS A 185 10.33 5.75 36.73
CA LYS A 185 10.30 6.71 37.85
C LYS A 185 8.88 7.27 37.90
N VAL A 186 8.23 7.04 39.02
CA VAL A 186 7.01 7.75 39.42
C VAL A 186 7.33 9.25 39.44
N VAL A 187 6.78 9.99 38.49
CA VAL A 187 6.84 11.47 38.52
C VAL A 187 5.52 11.93 39.12
N GLU A 188 5.63 12.60 40.28
CA GLU A 188 4.52 13.34 40.88
C GLU A 188 4.02 14.41 39.90
N GLU A 189 2.71 14.65 39.90
CA GLU A 189 2.07 15.67 39.08
C GLU A 189 2.70 17.05 39.30
N PRO A 190 3.10 17.77 38.25
CA PRO A 190 3.59 19.14 38.40
C PRO A 190 2.40 20.06 38.66
N LYS A 191 2.54 20.85 39.74
CA LYS A 191 1.67 22.01 40.04
C LYS A 191 1.60 22.95 38.82
N PRO A 192 0.46 23.57 38.55
CA PRO A 192 0.32 24.51 37.44
C PRO A 192 1.30 25.69 37.62
N PRO A 193 1.98 26.09 36.54
CA PRO A 193 2.89 27.25 36.60
C PRO A 193 2.09 28.56 36.74
N PRO A 194 2.71 29.59 37.38
CA PRO A 194 2.10 30.89 37.49
C PRO A 194 1.96 31.57 36.12
N PRO A 195 1.04 32.53 35.94
CA PRO A 195 0.75 33.14 34.67
C PRO A 195 1.99 33.80 34.08
N ALA A 196 2.36 33.33 32.87
CA ALA A 196 3.48 33.87 32.12
C ALA A 196 3.15 35.27 31.62
N LYS A 197 4.11 36.17 31.82
CA LYS A 197 4.13 37.53 31.28
C LYS A 197 3.99 37.47 29.75
N GLU A 198 3.23 38.42 29.21
CA GLU A 198 3.05 38.67 27.78
C GLU A 198 4.42 38.65 27.05
N GLU A 199 4.67 37.60 26.29
CA GLU A 199 5.75 37.61 25.32
C GLU A 199 5.26 38.29 24.03
N ARG A 200 6.02 39.31 23.66
CA ARG A 200 5.88 40.12 22.48
C ARG A 200 5.66 39.24 21.26
N LYS A 201 4.62 39.55 20.49
CA LYS A 201 4.42 39.01 19.12
C LYS A 201 5.69 39.21 18.33
N VAL A 202 6.40 38.13 18.04
CA VAL A 202 7.43 38.13 17.01
C VAL A 202 6.72 38.23 15.71
N VAL A 203 6.76 39.39 15.12
CA VAL A 203 6.34 39.64 13.74
C VAL A 203 7.26 38.79 12.84
N GLN A 204 6.69 37.82 12.18
CA GLN A 204 7.40 36.98 11.22
C GLN A 204 7.70 37.85 9.99
N GLU A 205 8.95 38.28 9.85
CA GLU A 205 9.41 39.01 8.65
C GLU A 205 9.30 38.11 7.43
N ALA A 206 8.67 38.65 6.40
CA ALA A 206 8.39 37.99 5.14
C ALA A 206 9.62 37.94 4.23
N PHE A 207 9.80 36.82 3.55
CA PHE A 207 10.89 36.62 2.59
C PHE A 207 10.67 37.38 1.28
N GLU A 208 11.67 38.12 0.84
CA GLU A 208 11.71 38.82 -0.44
C GLU A 208 11.96 37.85 -1.61
N PHE A 209 10.90 37.40 -2.27
CA PHE A 209 10.95 36.88 -3.63
C PHE A 209 9.77 37.36 -4.50
N VAL A 210 9.09 38.39 -4.07
CA VAL A 210 8.13 39.14 -4.86
C VAL A 210 8.61 40.57 -4.85
N LYS A 211 9.22 41.02 -5.93
CA LYS A 211 9.46 42.43 -6.12
C LYS A 211 8.11 43.16 -6.08
N ASP A 212 7.97 44.07 -5.13
CA ASP A 212 6.92 45.12 -5.04
C ASP A 212 5.52 44.70 -4.57
N ILE A 213 5.33 43.65 -3.75
CA ILE A 213 4.09 43.47 -3.01
C ILE A 213 4.43 43.52 -1.52
N GLY A 214 3.72 44.33 -0.74
CA GLY A 214 3.88 44.44 0.71
C GLY A 214 3.77 43.08 1.42
N PRO A 215 3.97 42.97 2.75
CA PRO A 215 4.04 41.69 3.45
C PRO A 215 2.80 40.84 3.17
N TYR A 216 3.00 39.63 2.61
CA TYR A 216 1.91 38.69 2.29
C TYR A 216 1.09 38.37 3.53
N LYS A 217 -0.23 38.56 3.46
CA LYS A 217 -1.16 38.30 4.57
C LYS A 217 -1.89 36.99 4.35
N LEU A 218 -1.86 36.11 5.36
CA LEU A 218 -2.66 34.90 5.32
C LEU A 218 -4.17 35.22 5.37
N PRO A 219 -5.04 34.40 4.76
CA PRO A 219 -6.49 34.56 4.85
C PRO A 219 -6.95 34.62 6.30
N SER A 220 -7.88 35.55 6.58
CA SER A 220 -8.53 35.63 7.89
C SER A 220 -9.74 34.70 7.95
N VAL A 221 -10.00 34.15 9.12
CA VAL A 221 -11.22 33.33 9.37
C VAL A 221 -12.52 34.11 9.10
N SER A 222 -12.47 35.45 9.12
CA SER A 222 -13.60 36.31 8.76
C SER A 222 -14.09 36.16 7.29
N LEU A 223 -13.30 35.51 6.41
CA LEU A 223 -13.71 35.17 5.05
C LEU A 223 -14.68 33.97 5.01
N MET A 224 -14.79 33.24 6.11
CA MET A 224 -15.70 32.10 6.26
C MET A 224 -17.00 32.55 6.94
N ASP A 225 -18.07 31.84 6.64
CA ASP A 225 -19.38 32.12 7.20
C ASP A 225 -19.42 31.87 8.73
N GLU A 226 -20.18 32.67 9.45
CA GLU A 226 -20.36 32.48 10.89
C GLU A 226 -21.18 31.22 11.15
N VAL A 227 -20.66 30.38 12.03
CA VAL A 227 -21.35 29.16 12.43
C VAL A 227 -22.29 29.49 13.60
N GLU A 228 -23.60 29.41 13.35
CA GLU A 228 -24.55 29.43 14.47
C GLU A 228 -24.26 28.21 15.36
N LYS A 229 -23.81 28.45 16.56
CA LYS A 229 -23.65 27.39 17.59
C LYS A 229 -25.04 26.94 18.02
N ARG A 230 -25.67 26.12 17.21
CA ARG A 230 -26.88 25.39 17.64
C ARG A 230 -26.38 24.31 18.62
N GLU A 231 -26.50 24.61 19.90
CA GLU A 231 -26.40 23.55 20.92
C GLU A 231 -27.54 22.57 20.67
N VAL A 232 -27.27 21.51 19.94
CA VAL A 232 -28.19 20.38 19.90
C VAL A 232 -28.21 19.81 21.30
N LYS A 233 -29.30 20.12 22.04
CA LYS A 233 -29.52 19.51 23.36
C LYS A 233 -29.49 18.00 23.14
N VAL A 234 -28.46 17.39 23.68
CA VAL A 234 -28.32 15.93 23.69
C VAL A 234 -29.54 15.38 24.41
N ASP A 235 -30.46 14.79 23.65
CA ASP A 235 -31.66 14.16 24.20
C ASP A 235 -31.25 12.91 24.99
N LYS A 236 -30.96 13.12 26.27
CA LYS A 236 -30.53 12.05 27.18
C LYS A 236 -31.54 10.91 27.27
N GLU A 237 -32.84 11.22 27.15
CA GLU A 237 -33.92 10.24 27.20
C GLU A 237 -33.89 9.34 25.94
N SER A 238 -33.73 9.93 24.77
CA SER A 238 -33.59 9.18 23.51
C SER A 238 -32.35 8.29 23.52
N ILE A 239 -31.22 8.78 24.02
CA ILE A 239 -29.98 7.99 24.14
C ILE A 239 -30.17 6.79 25.07
N GLN A 240 -30.80 6.97 26.22
CA GLN A 240 -31.07 5.88 27.16
C GLN A 240 -32.09 4.89 26.60
N ALA A 241 -33.11 5.37 25.90
CA ALA A 241 -34.09 4.51 25.22
C ALA A 241 -33.41 3.63 24.16
N ASN A 242 -32.54 4.21 23.32
CA ASN A 242 -31.77 3.47 22.32
C ASN A 242 -30.83 2.43 22.97
N ALA A 243 -30.18 2.74 24.10
CA ALA A 243 -29.34 1.79 24.83
C ALA A 243 -30.15 0.57 25.30
N ARG A 244 -31.35 0.80 25.87
CA ARG A 244 -32.24 -0.29 26.31
C ARG A 244 -32.76 -1.14 25.14
N ILE A 245 -33.11 -0.51 24.03
CA ILE A 245 -33.54 -1.21 22.81
C ILE A 245 -32.39 -2.06 22.28
N LEU A 246 -31.17 -1.52 22.25
CA LEU A 246 -29.96 -2.21 21.80
C LEU A 246 -29.69 -3.47 22.66
N GLU A 247 -29.68 -3.31 23.99
CA GLU A 247 -29.49 -4.45 24.92
C GLU A 247 -30.56 -5.52 24.73
N LYS A 248 -31.83 -5.12 24.64
CA LYS A 248 -32.94 -6.03 24.42
C LYS A 248 -32.80 -6.80 23.10
N LYS A 249 -32.46 -6.10 22.01
CA LYS A 249 -32.30 -6.71 20.69
C LYS A 249 -31.09 -7.66 20.63
N LEU A 250 -29.96 -7.28 21.21
CA LEU A 250 -28.82 -8.19 21.34
C LEU A 250 -29.17 -9.44 22.13
N LYS A 251 -29.94 -9.32 23.20
CA LYS A 251 -30.44 -10.44 23.97
C LYS A 251 -31.41 -11.33 23.16
N ASP A 252 -32.31 -10.74 22.35
CA ASP A 252 -33.20 -11.48 21.44
C ASP A 252 -32.39 -12.34 20.44
N TYR A 253 -31.20 -11.89 20.03
CA TYR A 253 -30.25 -12.64 19.20
C TYR A 253 -29.34 -13.58 20.00
N GLY A 254 -29.61 -13.77 21.31
CA GLY A 254 -28.84 -14.65 22.18
C GLY A 254 -27.45 -14.11 22.53
N ILE A 255 -27.31 -12.78 22.60
CA ILE A 255 -26.11 -12.08 23.04
C ILE A 255 -26.42 -11.34 24.33
N ASP A 256 -26.00 -11.92 25.46
CA ASP A 256 -26.13 -11.27 26.77
C ASP A 256 -24.98 -10.27 26.98
N GLY A 257 -25.26 -9.15 27.62
CA GLY A 257 -24.29 -8.10 27.93
C GLY A 257 -25.00 -6.81 28.35
N LYS A 258 -24.20 -5.75 28.56
CA LYS A 258 -24.71 -4.44 29.00
C LYS A 258 -24.02 -3.31 28.26
N VAL A 259 -24.74 -2.20 28.04
CA VAL A 259 -24.15 -0.92 27.58
C VAL A 259 -23.51 -0.25 28.81
N THR A 260 -22.20 -0.12 28.81
CA THR A 260 -21.43 0.44 29.95
C THR A 260 -21.23 1.95 29.80
N GLU A 261 -21.05 2.42 28.59
CA GLU A 261 -20.80 3.85 28.33
C GLU A 261 -21.48 4.27 27.01
N VAL A 262 -21.99 5.50 26.96
CA VAL A 262 -22.54 6.08 25.74
C VAL A 262 -21.84 7.40 25.45
N ARG A 263 -21.28 7.53 24.26
CA ARG A 263 -20.57 8.73 23.80
C ARG A 263 -21.32 9.38 22.65
N PRO A 264 -22.10 10.43 22.92
CA PRO A 264 -22.75 11.19 21.88
C PRO A 264 -21.74 12.00 21.08
N GLY A 265 -21.85 11.97 19.76
CA GLY A 265 -21.05 12.78 18.84
C GLY A 265 -21.92 13.61 17.90
N PRO A 266 -21.31 14.38 16.99
CA PRO A 266 -22.06 15.29 16.11
C PRO A 266 -22.92 14.55 15.07
N VAL A 267 -22.48 13.39 14.60
CA VAL A 267 -23.12 12.64 13.51
C VAL A 267 -23.59 11.27 13.96
N VAL A 268 -22.82 10.61 14.81
CA VAL A 268 -23.12 9.29 15.37
C VAL A 268 -22.97 9.30 16.88
N THR A 269 -23.73 8.44 17.54
CA THR A 269 -23.57 8.15 18.97
C THR A 269 -22.96 6.76 19.11
N MET A 270 -21.86 6.64 19.85
CA MET A 270 -21.21 5.36 20.13
C MET A 270 -21.70 4.78 21.45
N TYR A 271 -22.17 3.53 21.40
CA TYR A 271 -22.57 2.72 22.56
C TYR A 271 -21.49 1.68 22.81
N GLU A 272 -20.86 1.72 23.97
CA GLU A 272 -19.88 0.72 24.40
C GLU A 272 -20.63 -0.44 25.08
N PHE A 273 -20.66 -1.58 24.40
CA PHE A 273 -21.35 -2.77 24.88
C PHE A 273 -20.33 -3.79 25.40
N GLU A 274 -20.52 -4.22 26.65
CA GLU A 274 -19.72 -5.27 27.30
C GLU A 274 -20.45 -6.59 27.17
N PRO A 275 -19.99 -7.53 26.31
CA PRO A 275 -20.62 -8.82 26.15
C PRO A 275 -20.32 -9.72 27.35
N ALA A 276 -21.27 -10.60 27.70
CA ALA A 276 -21.06 -11.62 28.71
C ALA A 276 -19.89 -12.57 28.34
N PRO A 277 -19.19 -13.15 29.33
CA PRO A 277 -18.09 -14.09 29.08
C PRO A 277 -18.51 -15.24 28.16
N GLY A 278 -17.64 -15.58 27.21
CA GLY A 278 -17.88 -16.69 26.26
C GLY A 278 -18.54 -16.26 24.93
N ILE A 279 -18.99 -15.03 24.79
CA ILE A 279 -19.56 -14.51 23.53
C ILE A 279 -18.44 -14.14 22.55
N LYS A 280 -18.50 -14.72 21.34
CA LYS A 280 -17.54 -14.38 20.28
C LYS A 280 -17.85 -13.00 19.67
N VAL A 281 -16.85 -12.13 19.62
CA VAL A 281 -16.96 -10.78 19.05
C VAL A 281 -17.47 -10.79 17.61
N SER A 282 -17.06 -11.78 16.80
CA SER A 282 -17.53 -11.95 15.42
C SER A 282 -19.04 -12.17 15.31
N ARG A 283 -19.67 -12.76 16.32
CA ARG A 283 -21.12 -12.95 16.34
C ARG A 283 -21.85 -11.62 16.47
N ILE A 284 -21.30 -10.70 17.28
CA ILE A 284 -21.85 -9.34 17.42
C ILE A 284 -21.64 -8.56 16.13
N ALA A 285 -20.42 -8.61 15.56
CA ALA A 285 -20.07 -7.87 14.36
C ALA A 285 -20.94 -8.22 13.13
N ASN A 286 -21.45 -9.44 13.06
CA ASN A 286 -22.32 -9.89 11.96
C ASN A 286 -23.78 -9.42 12.08
N LEU A 287 -24.17 -8.83 13.22
CA LEU A 287 -25.54 -8.34 13.45
C LEU A 287 -25.75 -6.87 13.05
N SER A 288 -24.80 -6.26 12.34
CA SER A 288 -24.90 -4.84 11.94
C SER A 288 -26.21 -4.51 11.21
N ASP A 289 -26.59 -5.36 10.25
CA ASP A 289 -27.77 -5.15 9.41
C ASP A 289 -29.06 -5.43 10.17
N ASP A 290 -29.07 -6.47 11.02
CA ASP A 290 -30.20 -6.81 11.88
C ASP A 290 -30.47 -5.73 12.93
N LEU A 291 -29.42 -5.17 13.51
CA LEU A 291 -29.51 -4.07 14.46
C LEU A 291 -29.93 -2.76 13.77
N ALA A 292 -29.47 -2.51 12.54
CA ALA A 292 -29.88 -1.36 11.76
C ALA A 292 -31.40 -1.40 11.48
N MET A 293 -31.92 -2.56 11.10
CA MET A 293 -33.36 -2.77 10.91
C MET A 293 -34.12 -2.58 12.23
N ALA A 294 -33.65 -3.18 13.33
CA ALA A 294 -34.31 -3.13 14.61
C ALA A 294 -34.38 -1.72 15.25
N LEU A 295 -33.38 -0.88 14.96
CA LEU A 295 -33.30 0.52 15.43
C LEU A 295 -33.79 1.54 14.42
N SER A 296 -34.30 1.08 13.26
CA SER A 296 -34.70 1.94 12.14
C SER A 296 -33.59 2.92 11.72
N ALA A 297 -32.34 2.48 11.77
CA ALA A 297 -31.16 3.24 11.39
C ALA A 297 -30.77 2.94 9.94
N VAL A 298 -30.24 3.92 9.23
CA VAL A 298 -29.75 3.77 7.83
C VAL A 298 -28.65 2.72 7.74
N SER A 299 -27.73 2.74 8.69
CA SER A 299 -26.67 1.76 8.84
C SER A 299 -26.13 1.78 10.27
N ILE A 300 -25.59 0.68 10.75
CA ILE A 300 -24.91 0.59 12.05
C ILE A 300 -23.51 0.03 11.80
N ARG A 301 -22.51 0.67 12.37
CA ARG A 301 -21.13 0.17 12.30
C ARG A 301 -20.73 -0.39 13.65
N ILE A 302 -20.14 -1.59 13.64
CA ILE A 302 -19.66 -2.27 14.84
C ILE A 302 -18.14 -2.28 14.83
N VAL A 303 -17.55 -1.70 15.86
CA VAL A 303 -16.09 -1.64 16.09
C VAL A 303 -15.74 -2.62 17.19
N ALA A 304 -15.07 -3.70 16.84
CA ALA A 304 -14.87 -4.78 17.79
C ALA A 304 -13.49 -5.44 17.64
N PRO A 305 -12.66 -5.44 18.67
CA PRO A 305 -12.82 -4.74 19.97
C PRO A 305 -12.45 -3.25 19.89
N ILE A 306 -12.92 -2.44 20.87
CA ILE A 306 -12.39 -1.11 21.08
C ILE A 306 -10.96 -1.23 21.65
N PRO A 307 -9.97 -0.55 21.09
CA PRO A 307 -8.60 -0.62 21.56
C PRO A 307 -8.43 -0.24 23.05
N GLY A 308 -7.80 -1.13 23.81
CA GLY A 308 -7.55 -0.90 25.23
C GLY A 308 -8.74 -1.18 26.15
N LYS A 309 -9.90 -1.57 25.62
CA LYS A 309 -11.12 -1.91 26.39
C LYS A 309 -11.64 -3.29 26.01
N SER A 310 -12.27 -3.99 26.95
CA SER A 310 -12.94 -5.28 26.71
C SER A 310 -14.39 -5.12 26.26
N VAL A 311 -14.69 -4.09 25.47
CA VAL A 311 -16.02 -3.75 25.00
C VAL A 311 -16.09 -3.65 23.48
N VAL A 312 -17.29 -3.76 22.96
CA VAL A 312 -17.63 -3.58 21.53
C VAL A 312 -18.29 -2.22 21.36
N GLY A 313 -17.78 -1.40 20.44
CA GLY A 313 -18.39 -0.12 20.06
C GLY A 313 -19.47 -0.34 19.01
N ILE A 314 -20.66 0.16 19.25
CA ILE A 314 -21.79 0.14 18.33
C ILE A 314 -22.14 1.59 18.00
N GLU A 315 -21.86 2.00 16.77
CA GLU A 315 -22.05 3.36 16.28
C GLU A 315 -23.41 3.46 15.61
N ILE A 316 -24.32 4.24 16.23
CA ILE A 316 -25.69 4.47 15.76
C ILE A 316 -25.79 5.90 15.23
N PRO A 317 -26.31 6.12 14.01
CA PRO A 317 -26.52 7.45 13.47
C PRO A 317 -27.48 8.29 14.30
N ASN A 318 -27.16 9.56 14.49
CA ASN A 318 -28.06 10.51 15.12
C ASN A 318 -29.25 10.80 14.20
N LYS A 319 -30.44 10.99 14.76
CA LYS A 319 -31.65 11.42 14.00
C LYS A 319 -31.44 12.79 13.34
N VAL A 320 -30.80 13.70 14.06
CA VAL A 320 -30.39 15.02 13.57
C VAL A 320 -28.88 15.05 13.56
N ARG A 321 -28.28 15.14 12.38
CA ARG A 321 -26.84 15.21 12.19
C ARG A 321 -26.39 16.66 12.17
N GLN A 322 -25.28 16.93 12.85
CA GLN A 322 -24.65 18.26 12.82
C GLN A 322 -23.68 18.34 11.65
N THR A 323 -23.69 19.44 10.93
CA THR A 323 -22.64 19.76 9.96
C THR A 323 -21.39 20.20 10.71
N VAL A 324 -20.26 19.60 10.39
CA VAL A 324 -18.94 20.03 10.87
C VAL A 324 -18.44 21.10 9.92
N TYR A 325 -18.20 22.32 10.38
CA TYR A 325 -17.73 23.42 9.53
C TYR A 325 -16.20 23.53 9.57
N LEU A 326 -15.60 23.87 8.43
CA LEU A 326 -14.15 24.06 8.35
C LEU A 326 -13.68 25.17 9.29
N ARG A 327 -14.43 26.24 9.44
CA ARG A 327 -14.15 27.33 10.36
C ARG A 327 -13.90 26.85 11.78
N GLU A 328 -14.72 25.92 12.29
CA GLU A 328 -14.57 25.39 13.66
C GLU A 328 -13.23 24.68 13.89
N ILE A 329 -12.72 24.02 12.84
CA ILE A 329 -11.43 23.31 12.94
C ILE A 329 -10.27 24.31 12.84
N ILE A 330 -10.37 25.31 11.96
CA ILE A 330 -9.33 26.32 11.78
C ILE A 330 -9.21 27.22 13.02
N GLU A 331 -10.33 27.55 13.67
CA GLU A 331 -10.34 28.32 14.94
C GLU A 331 -9.86 27.51 16.15
N SER A 332 -9.78 26.19 16.06
CA SER A 332 -9.35 25.34 17.20
C SER A 332 -7.90 25.57 17.57
N ASP A 333 -7.59 25.45 18.86
CA ASP A 333 -6.21 25.54 19.38
C ASP A 333 -5.29 24.50 18.73
N LEU A 334 -5.83 23.33 18.41
CA LEU A 334 -5.08 22.26 17.75
C LEU A 334 -4.56 22.69 16.37
N PHE A 335 -5.33 23.46 15.62
CA PHE A 335 -4.93 23.98 14.32
C PHE A 335 -4.13 25.27 14.46
N SER A 336 -4.59 26.24 15.23
CA SER A 336 -4.01 27.57 15.35
C SER A 336 -2.63 27.58 16.04
N ALA A 337 -2.45 26.84 17.16
CA ALA A 337 -1.19 26.74 17.88
C ALA A 337 -0.20 25.73 17.28
N SER A 338 -0.63 24.97 16.29
CA SER A 338 0.21 23.94 15.64
C SER A 338 1.40 24.59 14.92
N LYS A 339 2.57 23.98 15.01
CA LYS A 339 3.77 24.33 14.20
C LYS A 339 3.80 23.59 12.84
N MET A 340 2.74 22.90 12.47
CA MET A 340 2.65 22.10 11.25
C MET A 340 2.53 23.00 10.02
N PHE A 341 3.44 22.89 9.06
CA PHE A 341 3.38 23.65 7.82
C PHE A 341 2.25 23.20 6.88
N LEU A 342 2.09 21.88 6.73
CA LEU A 342 1.08 21.26 5.88
C LEU A 342 -0.01 20.63 6.75
N ALA A 343 -0.64 21.45 7.61
CA ALA A 343 -1.76 21.02 8.44
C ALA A 343 -3.02 20.83 7.60
N LEU A 344 -3.60 19.65 7.64
CA LEU A 344 -4.88 19.34 7.02
C LEU A 344 -5.97 19.26 8.10
N ALA A 345 -6.96 20.11 8.01
CA ALA A 345 -8.18 20.04 8.83
C ALA A 345 -9.04 18.89 8.32
N LEU A 346 -8.89 17.71 8.89
CA LEU A 346 -9.64 16.52 8.45
C LEU A 346 -11.04 16.44 9.03
N GLY A 347 -11.37 17.23 10.06
CA GLY A 347 -12.72 17.32 10.61
C GLY A 347 -12.85 17.09 12.10
N LYS A 348 -13.87 16.36 12.53
CA LYS A 348 -14.10 15.98 13.93
C LYS A 348 -14.13 14.47 14.11
N THR A 349 -13.61 14.00 15.22
CA THR A 349 -13.75 12.61 15.66
C THR A 349 -15.21 12.27 15.99
N ILE A 350 -15.50 10.99 16.21
CA ILE A 350 -16.83 10.57 16.69
C ILE A 350 -17.21 11.19 18.04
N ALA A 351 -16.26 11.63 18.84
CA ALA A 351 -16.48 12.34 20.10
C ALA A 351 -16.71 13.86 19.92
N GLY A 352 -16.61 14.37 18.68
CA GLY A 352 -16.77 15.81 18.39
C GLY A 352 -15.48 16.62 18.52
N GLU A 353 -14.34 16.00 18.84
CA GLU A 353 -13.07 16.68 18.96
C GLU A 353 -12.46 17.03 17.59
N PRO A 354 -11.86 18.21 17.39
CA PRO A 354 -11.16 18.57 16.18
C PRO A 354 -10.05 17.57 15.85
N PHE A 355 -9.94 17.19 14.57
CA PHE A 355 -8.90 16.30 14.09
C PHE A 355 -8.10 16.96 12.96
N VAL A 356 -6.82 17.19 13.24
CA VAL A 356 -5.85 17.80 12.32
C VAL A 356 -4.71 16.83 12.06
N ALA A 357 -4.38 16.62 10.81
CA ALA A 357 -3.27 15.77 10.42
C ALA A 357 -2.19 16.58 9.68
N GLU A 358 -0.94 16.16 9.78
CA GLU A 358 0.18 16.78 9.09
C GLU A 358 0.59 15.98 7.86
N LEU A 359 0.51 16.58 6.68
CA LEU A 359 0.82 15.90 5.42
C LEU A 359 2.29 15.45 5.36
N THR A 360 3.23 16.16 5.97
CA THR A 360 4.65 15.72 6.02
C THR A 360 4.86 14.42 6.77
N LYS A 361 4.00 14.10 7.75
CA LYS A 361 4.02 12.83 8.50
C LYS A 361 3.33 11.69 7.75
N MET A 362 2.39 12.02 6.86
CA MET A 362 1.70 11.10 5.95
C MET A 362 1.94 11.58 4.50
N PRO A 363 3.16 11.42 3.98
CA PRO A 363 3.67 12.19 2.84
C PRO A 363 2.82 12.11 1.58
N HIS A 364 2.06 11.03 1.44
CA HIS A 364 1.17 10.80 0.31
C HIS A 364 -0.15 10.27 0.85
N LEU A 365 -1.24 10.90 0.43
CA LEU A 365 -2.59 10.62 0.88
C LEU A 365 -3.45 10.14 -0.29
N LEU A 366 -4.09 9.00 -0.10
CA LEU A 366 -5.10 8.48 -1.02
C LEU A 366 -6.50 8.78 -0.48
N VAL A 367 -7.36 9.34 -1.31
CA VAL A 367 -8.75 9.71 -0.97
C VAL A 367 -9.70 9.06 -1.95
N ALA A 368 -10.62 8.23 -1.50
CA ALA A 368 -11.57 7.58 -2.39
C ALA A 368 -13.00 7.61 -1.81
N GLY A 369 -14.00 7.53 -2.69
CA GLY A 369 -15.41 7.47 -2.31
C GLY A 369 -16.35 7.70 -3.47
N SER A 370 -17.59 7.26 -3.33
CA SER A 370 -18.63 7.42 -4.36
C SER A 370 -19.01 8.90 -4.57
N THR A 371 -19.63 9.19 -5.70
CA THR A 371 -20.17 10.52 -5.98
C THR A 371 -21.19 10.92 -4.89
N GLY A 372 -21.10 12.16 -4.40
CA GLY A 372 -21.98 12.65 -3.32
C GLY A 372 -21.59 12.20 -1.90
N SER A 373 -20.53 11.41 -1.74
CA SER A 373 -20.07 10.96 -0.42
C SER A 373 -19.39 12.05 0.43
N GLY A 374 -18.97 13.17 -0.19
CA GLY A 374 -18.26 14.29 0.45
C GLY A 374 -16.77 14.37 0.09
N LYS A 375 -16.28 13.56 -0.85
CA LYS A 375 -14.88 13.55 -1.31
C LYS A 375 -14.40 14.93 -1.76
N SER A 376 -15.10 15.57 -2.69
CA SER A 376 -14.70 16.86 -3.27
C SER A 376 -14.71 17.98 -2.24
N VAL A 377 -15.73 18.04 -1.39
CA VAL A 377 -15.82 19.04 -0.30
C VAL A 377 -14.64 18.87 0.67
N SER A 378 -14.31 17.64 1.03
CA SER A 378 -13.15 17.36 1.89
C SER A 378 -11.81 17.70 1.22
N LEU A 379 -11.67 17.45 -0.08
CA LEU A 379 -10.48 17.84 -0.84
C LEU A 379 -10.31 19.36 -0.80
N ASN A 380 -11.38 20.11 -1.05
CA ASN A 380 -11.39 21.56 -0.95
C ASN A 380 -11.07 22.04 0.46
N SER A 381 -11.59 21.39 1.49
CA SER A 381 -11.26 21.75 2.89
C SER A 381 -9.78 21.51 3.23
N MET A 382 -9.15 20.46 2.69
CA MET A 382 -7.72 20.21 2.84
C MET A 382 -6.87 21.29 2.14
N ILE A 383 -7.24 21.68 0.92
CA ILE A 383 -6.56 22.74 0.19
C ILE A 383 -6.69 24.07 0.97
N CYS A 384 -7.90 24.45 1.36
CA CYS A 384 -8.13 25.65 2.16
C CYS A 384 -7.32 25.62 3.47
N SER A 385 -7.23 24.48 4.16
CA SER A 385 -6.43 24.35 5.37
C SER A 385 -4.97 24.76 5.16
N VAL A 386 -4.36 24.34 4.03
CA VAL A 386 -2.99 24.72 3.68
C VAL A 386 -2.91 26.21 3.35
N LEU A 387 -3.88 26.74 2.60
CA LEU A 387 -3.92 28.16 2.22
C LEU A 387 -4.06 29.11 3.42
N PHE A 388 -4.73 28.67 4.50
CA PHE A 388 -4.83 29.44 5.77
C PHE A 388 -3.52 29.47 6.56
N ARG A 389 -2.52 28.64 6.22
CA ARG A 389 -1.28 28.50 7.00
C ARG A 389 0.00 28.80 6.27
N ALA A 390 -0.01 28.66 4.97
CA ALA A 390 1.21 28.71 4.16
C ALA A 390 1.17 29.84 3.13
N THR A 391 2.27 30.55 3.01
CA THR A 391 2.48 31.53 1.94
C THR A 391 2.92 30.83 0.66
N PRO A 392 2.82 31.48 -0.52
CA PRO A 392 3.31 30.92 -1.79
C PRO A 392 4.80 30.57 -1.78
N MET A 393 5.58 31.21 -0.89
CA MET A 393 7.00 30.92 -0.70
C MET A 393 7.24 29.64 0.08
N ALA A 394 6.31 29.28 0.95
CA ALA A 394 6.41 28.07 1.77
C ALA A 394 5.82 26.85 1.08
N VAL A 395 4.72 27.04 0.32
CA VAL A 395 3.98 25.94 -0.32
C VAL A 395 3.56 26.34 -1.73
N ARG A 396 3.79 25.47 -2.68
CA ARG A 396 3.29 25.55 -4.05
C ARG A 396 2.35 24.41 -4.35
N PHE A 397 1.35 24.65 -5.19
CA PHE A 397 0.41 23.65 -5.65
C PHE A 397 0.63 23.31 -7.13
N LEU A 398 0.51 22.02 -7.45
CA LEU A 398 0.28 21.52 -8.79
C LEU A 398 -1.05 20.78 -8.76
N MET A 399 -2.05 21.34 -9.46
CA MET A 399 -3.42 20.84 -9.45
C MET A 399 -3.78 20.22 -10.80
N ILE A 400 -4.34 19.01 -10.78
CA ILE A 400 -4.77 18.26 -11.97
C ILE A 400 -6.25 17.93 -11.83
N ASP A 401 -7.06 18.49 -12.73
CA ASP A 401 -8.51 18.31 -12.80
C ASP A 401 -8.96 18.21 -14.26
N LEU A 402 -9.04 16.98 -14.76
CA LEU A 402 -9.40 16.70 -16.17
C LEU A 402 -10.86 17.01 -16.49
N LYS A 403 -11.70 17.16 -15.48
CA LYS A 403 -13.12 17.48 -15.63
C LYS A 403 -13.44 18.98 -15.52
N MET A 404 -12.50 19.78 -15.04
CA MET A 404 -12.65 21.22 -14.80
C MET A 404 -13.80 21.57 -13.83
N LEU A 405 -14.07 20.73 -12.84
CA LEU A 405 -15.23 20.88 -11.96
C LEU A 405 -14.85 21.26 -10.53
N GLU A 406 -13.78 20.70 -9.97
CA GLU A 406 -13.51 20.76 -8.54
C GLU A 406 -12.36 21.70 -8.18
N LEU A 407 -11.27 21.71 -8.98
CA LEU A 407 -10.06 22.47 -8.69
C LEU A 407 -9.95 23.79 -9.50
N SER A 408 -10.79 23.97 -10.52
CA SER A 408 -10.83 25.18 -11.33
C SER A 408 -11.11 26.46 -10.54
N PHE A 409 -11.75 26.36 -9.37
CA PHE A 409 -11.97 27.50 -8.47
C PHE A 409 -10.66 28.17 -8.03
N TYR A 410 -9.55 27.40 -7.94
CA TYR A 410 -8.25 27.89 -7.48
C TYR A 410 -7.40 28.51 -8.57
N GLU A 411 -7.91 28.57 -9.82
CA GLU A 411 -7.16 29.18 -10.93
C GLU A 411 -6.77 30.61 -10.59
N GLY A 412 -5.48 30.96 -10.81
CA GLY A 412 -4.94 32.31 -10.60
C GLY A 412 -4.49 32.64 -9.18
N ILE A 413 -4.50 31.70 -8.22
CA ILE A 413 -3.91 31.95 -6.89
C ILE A 413 -2.36 31.95 -6.96
N PRO A 414 -1.67 32.78 -6.14
CA PRO A 414 -0.20 32.88 -6.17
C PRO A 414 0.55 31.59 -5.85
N HIS A 415 -0.13 30.61 -5.25
CA HIS A 415 0.47 29.33 -4.86
C HIS A 415 0.62 28.35 -6.03
N LEU A 416 -0.02 28.58 -7.18
CA LEU A 416 0.05 27.65 -8.31
C LEU A 416 1.41 27.68 -8.99
N LEU A 417 1.94 26.49 -9.31
CA LEU A 417 3.13 26.31 -10.17
C LEU A 417 2.78 26.42 -11.66
N LEU A 418 1.60 25.92 -12.02
CA LEU A 418 1.02 25.92 -13.35
C LEU A 418 -0.44 26.31 -13.25
N PRO A 419 -1.07 26.80 -14.36
CA PRO A 419 -2.53 26.76 -14.46
C PRO A 419 -3.05 25.38 -14.10
N VAL A 420 -4.29 25.29 -13.59
CA VAL A 420 -4.88 23.98 -13.29
C VAL A 420 -4.83 23.09 -14.53
N VAL A 421 -4.18 21.96 -14.43
CA VAL A 421 -3.93 21.06 -15.55
C VAL A 421 -5.19 20.29 -15.89
N THR A 422 -5.76 20.55 -17.06
CA THR A 422 -7.04 19.98 -17.52
C THR A 422 -6.89 18.95 -18.64
N ASN A 423 -5.68 18.63 -19.03
CA ASN A 423 -5.36 17.73 -20.14
C ASN A 423 -4.42 16.63 -19.64
N ALA A 424 -4.74 15.38 -19.98
CA ALA A 424 -3.98 14.20 -19.54
C ALA A 424 -2.53 14.19 -20.06
N LYS A 425 -2.27 14.73 -21.27
CA LYS A 425 -0.92 14.86 -21.83
C LYS A 425 -0.10 15.81 -20.96
N ASN A 426 -0.63 16.98 -20.66
CA ASN A 426 0.01 17.95 -19.80
C ASN A 426 0.19 17.45 -18.37
N ALA A 427 -0.76 16.67 -17.85
CA ALA A 427 -0.65 16.03 -16.55
C ALA A 427 0.53 15.04 -16.48
N LYS A 428 0.71 14.23 -17.53
CA LYS A 428 1.86 13.32 -17.66
C LYS A 428 3.18 14.10 -17.67
N THR A 429 3.28 15.16 -18.48
CA THR A 429 4.46 16.02 -18.56
C THR A 429 4.77 16.68 -17.21
N ALA A 430 3.76 17.18 -16.51
CA ALA A 430 3.90 17.75 -15.18
C ALA A 430 4.37 16.74 -14.13
N LEU A 431 3.86 15.50 -14.15
CA LEU A 431 4.31 14.42 -13.25
C LEU A 431 5.78 14.02 -13.53
N ARG A 432 6.18 13.99 -14.79
CA ARG A 432 7.58 13.75 -15.17
C ARG A 432 8.48 14.87 -14.66
N TRP A 433 8.10 16.14 -14.89
CA TRP A 433 8.85 17.28 -14.36
C TRP A 433 9.01 17.22 -12.83
N LEU A 434 8.00 16.76 -12.10
CA LEU A 434 8.11 16.59 -10.64
C LEU A 434 9.21 15.58 -10.25
N ILE A 435 9.43 14.56 -11.07
CA ILE A 435 10.54 13.60 -10.85
C ILE A 435 11.87 14.32 -11.07
N ASP A 436 12.02 15.08 -12.15
CA ASP A 436 13.24 15.84 -12.44
C ASP A 436 13.51 16.87 -11.34
N GLU A 437 12.48 17.58 -10.87
CA GLU A 437 12.59 18.53 -9.75
C GLU A 437 12.96 17.83 -8.43
N MET A 438 12.41 16.67 -8.17
CA MET A 438 12.79 15.84 -7.02
C MET A 438 14.27 15.49 -7.07
N GLU A 439 14.77 15.02 -8.21
CA GLU A 439 16.18 14.66 -8.41
C GLU A 439 17.09 15.88 -8.30
N ARG A 440 16.71 17.00 -8.89
CA ARG A 440 17.41 18.28 -8.74
C ARG A 440 17.52 18.71 -7.27
N ARG A 441 16.43 18.61 -6.50
CA ARG A 441 16.44 18.89 -5.05
C ARG A 441 17.37 17.97 -4.29
N TYR A 442 17.39 16.68 -4.64
CA TYR A 442 18.31 15.72 -4.02
C TYR A 442 19.78 16.07 -4.31
N ALA A 443 20.11 16.44 -5.55
CA ALA A 443 21.47 16.87 -5.90
C ALA A 443 21.92 18.08 -5.08
N VAL A 444 21.10 19.12 -5.02
CA VAL A 444 21.39 20.33 -4.24
C VAL A 444 21.48 20.06 -2.73
N MET A 445 20.60 19.21 -2.19
CA MET A 445 20.67 18.82 -0.78
C MET A 445 21.94 18.00 -0.48
N ALA A 446 22.37 17.15 -1.40
CA ALA A 446 23.59 16.35 -1.26
C ALA A 446 24.83 17.25 -1.25
N GLU A 447 24.92 18.25 -2.15
CA GLU A 447 25.99 19.25 -2.16
C GLU A 447 26.09 20.01 -0.83
N GLN A 448 24.94 20.28 -0.22
CA GLN A 448 24.85 20.93 1.08
C GLN A 448 25.03 19.98 2.28
N GLY A 449 25.20 18.68 2.05
CA GLY A 449 25.39 17.67 3.08
C GLY A 449 24.17 17.46 3.99
N VAL A 450 22.96 17.73 3.49
CA VAL A 450 21.70 17.56 4.24
C VAL A 450 20.83 16.47 3.62
N ARG A 451 19.95 15.87 4.43
CA ARG A 451 19.19 14.69 4.02
C ARG A 451 17.71 14.93 3.71
N ASN A 452 17.20 16.09 4.03
CA ASN A 452 15.80 16.45 3.79
C ASN A 452 15.63 17.97 3.66
N ILE A 453 14.48 18.36 3.10
CA ILE A 453 14.11 19.75 2.84
C ILE A 453 14.08 20.61 4.13
N GLU A 454 13.65 20.05 5.27
CA GLU A 454 13.59 20.81 6.52
C GLU A 454 14.98 21.28 6.96
N LYS A 455 15.97 20.36 6.94
CA LYS A 455 17.36 20.69 7.28
C LYS A 455 18.00 21.59 6.23
N TYR A 456 17.64 21.42 4.95
CA TYR A 456 18.10 22.30 3.89
C TYR A 456 17.60 23.73 4.13
N ASN A 457 16.31 23.93 4.31
CA ASN A 457 15.70 25.24 4.57
C ASN A 457 16.17 25.87 5.89
N GLN A 458 16.54 25.06 6.90
CA GLN A 458 17.17 25.55 8.13
C GLN A 458 18.61 26.01 7.91
N LYS A 459 19.38 25.29 7.07
CA LYS A 459 20.80 25.57 6.84
C LYS A 459 21.01 26.78 5.93
N VAL A 460 20.23 26.88 4.85
CA VAL A 460 20.31 28.00 3.90
C VAL A 460 19.86 29.30 4.56
N GLY A 461 19.24 29.17 5.73
CA GLY A 461 18.68 30.30 6.47
C GLY A 461 17.33 30.70 5.86
N ARG A 462 16.39 31.08 6.73
CA ARG A 462 15.14 31.71 6.28
C ARG A 462 15.37 33.11 5.70
N GLN A 463 16.62 33.45 5.46
CA GLN A 463 17.08 34.73 4.94
C GLN A 463 17.39 34.63 3.44
N GLU A 464 16.65 35.34 2.72
CA GLU A 464 16.91 36.07 1.50
C GLU A 464 16.99 35.37 0.15
N THR A 465 17.36 34.12 -0.08
CA THR A 465 17.42 33.61 -1.46
C THR A 465 17.67 32.10 -1.60
N GLY A 466 16.85 31.20 -1.16
CA GLY A 466 17.21 29.85 -1.58
C GLY A 466 16.53 28.65 -0.93
N GLY A 467 15.56 28.84 -0.07
CA GLY A 467 14.79 27.72 0.48
C GLY A 467 13.87 27.09 -0.56
N PHE A 468 13.73 25.76 -0.53
CA PHE A 468 12.76 25.07 -1.37
C PHE A 468 11.35 25.17 -0.78
N PRO A 469 10.33 25.62 -1.54
CA PRO A 469 8.94 25.46 -1.13
C PRO A 469 8.55 23.98 -1.10
N TYR A 470 7.64 23.60 -0.22
CA TYR A 470 6.94 22.32 -0.34
C TYR A 470 6.05 22.35 -1.59
N ILE A 471 5.95 21.23 -2.28
CA ILE A 471 5.05 21.08 -3.42
C ILE A 471 3.95 20.10 -3.04
N VAL A 472 2.71 20.55 -3.12
CA VAL A 472 1.53 19.70 -2.91
C VAL A 472 0.86 19.45 -4.27
N VAL A 473 0.89 18.20 -4.69
CA VAL A 473 0.25 17.75 -5.93
C VAL A 473 -1.14 17.25 -5.59
N VAL A 474 -2.16 17.79 -6.21
CA VAL A 474 -3.55 17.41 -6.01
C VAL A 474 -4.12 16.87 -7.30
N ILE A 475 -4.59 15.63 -7.29
CA ILE A 475 -5.26 14.98 -8.43
C ILE A 475 -6.68 14.65 -8.01
N ASP A 476 -7.69 15.27 -8.63
CA ASP A 476 -9.11 15.06 -8.27
C ASP A 476 -9.62 13.69 -8.68
N GLU A 477 -9.24 13.22 -9.88
CA GLU A 477 -9.70 11.91 -10.37
C GLU A 477 -8.55 11.14 -11.01
N LEU A 478 -7.95 10.24 -10.22
CA LEU A 478 -6.85 9.39 -10.68
C LEU A 478 -7.29 8.44 -11.80
N ALA A 479 -8.55 7.96 -11.76
CA ALA A 479 -9.06 7.02 -12.75
C ALA A 479 -9.01 7.60 -14.18
N ASP A 480 -9.25 8.88 -14.34
CA ASP A 480 -9.25 9.51 -15.65
C ASP A 480 -7.82 9.59 -16.24
N LEU A 481 -6.79 9.78 -15.41
CA LEU A 481 -5.39 9.70 -15.83
C LEU A 481 -4.98 8.26 -16.19
N MET A 482 -5.40 7.30 -15.37
CA MET A 482 -5.09 5.87 -15.60
C MET A 482 -5.74 5.34 -16.88
N MET A 483 -6.86 5.89 -17.33
CA MET A 483 -7.51 5.48 -18.58
C MET A 483 -6.72 5.90 -19.83
N VAL A 484 -5.93 6.98 -19.77
CA VAL A 484 -5.22 7.53 -20.92
C VAL A 484 -3.79 7.00 -21.03
N SER A 485 -3.08 6.87 -19.92
CA SER A 485 -1.66 6.51 -19.87
C SER A 485 -1.33 5.69 -18.61
N SER A 486 -2.06 4.59 -18.40
CA SER A 486 -1.99 3.80 -17.16
C SER A 486 -0.57 3.50 -16.69
N ARG A 487 0.26 2.89 -17.55
CA ARG A 487 1.59 2.40 -17.17
C ARG A 487 2.56 3.53 -16.77
N GLU A 488 2.60 4.61 -17.54
CA GLU A 488 3.54 5.71 -17.30
C GLU A 488 3.13 6.53 -16.10
N VAL A 489 1.82 6.83 -15.97
CA VAL A 489 1.27 7.56 -14.81
C VAL A 489 1.49 6.77 -13.53
N GLU A 490 1.25 5.45 -13.54
CA GLU A 490 1.51 4.57 -12.40
C GLU A 490 2.98 4.60 -12.00
N GLU A 491 3.90 4.50 -12.97
CA GLU A 491 5.34 4.54 -12.75
C GLU A 491 5.79 5.88 -12.14
N TYR A 492 5.32 7.00 -12.67
CA TYR A 492 5.67 8.33 -12.15
C TYR A 492 5.12 8.54 -10.74
N ILE A 493 3.86 8.19 -10.50
CA ILE A 493 3.25 8.28 -9.16
C ILE A 493 3.98 7.38 -8.17
N ALA A 494 4.30 6.14 -8.55
CA ALA A 494 5.03 5.22 -7.70
C ALA A 494 6.42 5.75 -7.33
N ARG A 495 7.17 6.26 -8.31
CA ARG A 495 8.51 6.84 -8.10
C ARG A 495 8.47 8.06 -7.18
N LEU A 496 7.53 8.98 -7.41
CA LEU A 496 7.32 10.11 -6.53
C LEU A 496 6.95 9.67 -5.12
N ALA A 497 6.00 8.73 -4.98
CA ALA A 497 5.56 8.28 -3.66
C ALA A 497 6.66 7.54 -2.87
N GLN A 498 7.59 6.88 -3.53
CA GLN A 498 8.73 6.21 -2.90
C GLN A 498 9.81 7.19 -2.42
N MET A 499 10.07 8.24 -3.21
CA MET A 499 11.27 9.04 -3.01
C MET A 499 10.97 10.51 -2.64
N ALA A 500 9.83 11.08 -2.98
CA ALA A 500 9.61 12.52 -2.93
C ALA A 500 9.44 13.11 -1.50
N ARG A 501 9.23 12.28 -0.48
CA ARG A 501 9.05 12.74 0.91
C ARG A 501 10.17 13.66 1.39
N ALA A 502 11.42 13.24 1.22
CA ALA A 502 12.56 14.01 1.73
C ALA A 502 12.83 15.27 0.91
N SER A 503 12.40 15.33 -0.35
CA SER A 503 12.48 16.52 -1.22
C SER A 503 11.34 17.53 -0.99
N GLY A 504 10.37 17.22 -0.11
CA GLY A 504 9.23 18.09 0.21
C GLY A 504 8.15 18.13 -0.87
N ILE A 505 7.99 17.04 -1.63
CA ILE A 505 6.91 16.90 -2.62
C ILE A 505 5.92 15.89 -2.07
N HIS A 506 4.64 16.27 -1.99
CA HIS A 506 3.56 15.50 -1.40
C HIS A 506 2.39 15.34 -2.36
N LEU A 507 1.79 14.15 -2.40
CA LEU A 507 0.69 13.84 -3.31
C LEU A 507 -0.61 13.61 -2.52
N ILE A 508 -1.70 14.22 -2.99
CA ILE A 508 -3.06 13.92 -2.58
C ILE A 508 -3.77 13.38 -3.83
N LEU A 509 -3.97 12.07 -3.88
CA LEU A 509 -4.64 11.40 -4.99
C LEU A 509 -6.08 11.12 -4.63
N ALA A 510 -7.02 11.64 -5.39
CA ALA A 510 -8.42 11.35 -5.20
C ALA A 510 -9.00 10.53 -6.35
N THR A 511 -10.03 9.70 -6.06
CA THR A 511 -10.77 8.95 -7.07
C THR A 511 -12.19 8.63 -6.62
N GLN A 512 -13.13 8.67 -7.55
CA GLN A 512 -14.51 8.20 -7.37
C GLN A 512 -14.70 6.74 -7.84
N ARG A 513 -13.66 6.14 -8.47
CA ARG A 513 -13.68 4.79 -9.00
C ARG A 513 -12.67 3.90 -8.27
N PRO A 514 -13.06 3.33 -7.12
CA PRO A 514 -12.15 2.52 -6.30
C PRO A 514 -11.99 1.09 -6.85
N SER A 515 -11.63 0.96 -8.14
CA SER A 515 -11.33 -0.35 -8.75
C SER A 515 -9.87 -0.75 -8.56
N VAL A 516 -9.57 -2.03 -8.68
CA VAL A 516 -8.20 -2.56 -8.59
C VAL A 516 -7.30 -2.10 -9.73
N ASP A 517 -7.89 -1.71 -10.86
CA ASP A 517 -7.17 -1.18 -12.03
C ASP A 517 -6.72 0.27 -11.81
N VAL A 518 -7.40 1.01 -10.95
CA VAL A 518 -7.05 2.38 -10.57
C VAL A 518 -6.19 2.39 -9.31
N LEU A 519 -6.63 1.66 -8.28
CA LEU A 519 -5.92 1.52 -7.01
C LEU A 519 -5.10 0.23 -7.01
N THR A 520 -4.07 0.20 -7.83
CA THR A 520 -3.19 -0.97 -8.00
C THR A 520 -2.42 -1.29 -6.71
N GLY A 521 -1.86 -2.50 -6.65
CA GLY A 521 -1.00 -2.91 -5.54
C GLY A 521 0.21 -1.98 -5.35
N ILE A 522 0.77 -1.46 -6.45
CA ILE A 522 1.91 -0.54 -6.43
C ILE A 522 1.52 0.80 -5.81
N ILE A 523 0.39 1.38 -6.22
CA ILE A 523 -0.13 2.62 -5.63
C ILE A 523 -0.41 2.43 -4.14
N LYS A 524 -1.15 1.38 -3.76
CA LYS A 524 -1.49 1.13 -2.36
C LYS A 524 -0.28 0.91 -1.44
N ALA A 525 0.77 0.26 -1.94
CA ALA A 525 2.00 0.05 -1.17
C ALA A 525 2.73 1.36 -0.83
N ASN A 526 2.60 2.37 -1.69
CA ASN A 526 3.28 3.65 -1.54
C ASN A 526 2.41 4.76 -0.92
N PHE A 527 1.10 4.50 -0.74
CA PHE A 527 0.14 5.38 -0.08
C PHE A 527 -0.40 4.75 1.19
N PRO A 528 0.37 4.78 2.29
CA PRO A 528 -0.04 4.18 3.56
C PRO A 528 -1.14 4.98 4.28
N ALA A 529 -1.24 6.30 4.03
CA ALA A 529 -2.33 7.13 4.51
C ALA A 529 -3.49 7.06 3.52
N ARG A 530 -4.67 6.65 4.01
CA ARG A 530 -5.84 6.50 3.14
C ARG A 530 -7.10 7.00 3.82
N ILE A 531 -7.93 7.65 3.03
CA ILE A 531 -9.27 8.09 3.41
C ILE A 531 -10.26 7.40 2.49
N SER A 532 -11.26 6.76 3.06
CA SER A 532 -12.43 6.29 2.33
C SER A 532 -13.67 6.99 2.84
N PHE A 533 -14.34 7.69 1.96
CA PHE A 533 -15.72 8.11 2.13
C PHE A 533 -16.66 6.93 1.86
N GLN A 534 -17.97 7.15 1.94
CA GLN A 534 -18.95 6.12 1.63
C GLN A 534 -18.71 5.54 0.23
N VAL A 535 -18.78 4.22 0.15
CA VAL A 535 -18.70 3.44 -1.09
C VAL A 535 -19.89 2.49 -1.21
N SER A 536 -20.12 1.98 -2.43
CA SER A 536 -21.31 1.18 -2.72
C SER A 536 -21.22 -0.27 -2.24
N SER A 537 -19.99 -0.80 -2.07
CA SER A 537 -19.81 -2.21 -1.76
C SER A 537 -18.68 -2.48 -0.75
N LYS A 538 -18.75 -3.65 -0.09
CA LYS A 538 -17.65 -4.16 0.75
C LYS A 538 -16.36 -4.42 -0.05
N VAL A 539 -16.49 -4.68 -1.35
CA VAL A 539 -15.34 -4.88 -2.25
C VAL A 539 -14.59 -3.57 -2.43
N ASP A 540 -15.31 -2.46 -2.67
CA ASP A 540 -14.71 -1.13 -2.82
C ASP A 540 -14.01 -0.70 -1.52
N SER A 541 -14.65 -0.94 -0.36
CA SER A 541 -14.02 -0.68 0.95
C SER A 541 -12.69 -1.42 1.10
N ARG A 542 -12.65 -2.72 0.74
CA ARG A 542 -11.41 -3.51 0.77
C ARG A 542 -10.38 -3.03 -0.24
N THR A 543 -10.82 -2.59 -1.41
CA THR A 543 -9.92 -2.06 -2.43
C THR A 543 -9.18 -0.82 -1.92
N ILE A 544 -9.85 0.06 -1.16
CA ILE A 544 -9.26 1.28 -0.62
C ILE A 544 -8.48 1.01 0.66
N LEU A 545 -9.14 0.39 1.66
CA LEU A 545 -8.69 0.33 3.06
C LEU A 545 -8.10 -1.03 3.46
N ASP A 546 -8.10 -2.02 2.57
CA ASP A 546 -7.80 -3.42 2.85
C ASP A 546 -8.72 -4.04 3.94
N SER A 547 -9.84 -3.37 4.25
CA SER A 547 -10.83 -3.79 5.25
C SER A 547 -12.23 -3.28 4.91
N ASN A 548 -13.25 -3.91 5.52
CA ASN A 548 -14.65 -3.48 5.37
C ASN A 548 -14.93 -2.27 6.28
N GLY A 549 -16.03 -1.58 6.00
CA GLY A 549 -16.62 -0.55 6.87
C GLY A 549 -16.97 0.75 6.16
N ALA A 550 -16.35 1.06 5.02
CA ALA A 550 -16.69 2.26 4.26
C ALA A 550 -18.06 2.17 3.57
N GLU A 551 -18.55 0.96 3.30
CA GLU A 551 -19.90 0.70 2.80
C GLU A 551 -21.00 1.06 3.82
N SER A 552 -20.64 1.10 5.12
CA SER A 552 -21.57 1.43 6.21
C SER A 552 -21.55 2.90 6.60
N LEU A 553 -20.79 3.74 5.91
CA LEU A 553 -20.72 5.18 6.14
C LEU A 553 -22.01 5.88 5.66
N LEU A 554 -22.24 7.07 6.19
CA LEU A 554 -23.49 7.80 6.03
C LEU A 554 -23.50 8.79 4.86
N GLY A 555 -22.34 8.96 4.16
CA GLY A 555 -22.14 10.00 3.18
C GLY A 555 -21.95 11.39 3.80
N TYR A 556 -22.03 12.44 2.99
CA TYR A 556 -21.93 13.83 3.42
C TYR A 556 -20.71 14.15 4.30
N GLY A 557 -19.55 13.62 3.94
CA GLY A 557 -18.30 13.84 4.67
C GLY A 557 -17.98 12.81 5.76
N ASP A 558 -18.83 11.82 5.97
CA ASP A 558 -18.52 10.70 6.87
C ASP A 558 -17.46 9.81 6.23
N MET A 559 -16.33 9.61 6.90
CA MET A 559 -15.17 8.92 6.34
C MET A 559 -14.44 8.03 7.33
N LEU A 560 -13.72 7.06 6.80
CA LEU A 560 -12.74 6.26 7.52
C LEU A 560 -11.33 6.68 7.12
N PHE A 561 -10.52 7.00 8.10
CA PHE A 561 -9.12 7.36 7.94
C PHE A 561 -8.20 6.25 8.44
N LEU A 562 -7.31 5.78 7.58
CA LEU A 562 -6.21 4.87 7.90
C LEU A 562 -4.93 5.69 8.06
N SER A 563 -4.50 5.89 9.30
CA SER A 563 -3.25 6.60 9.59
C SER A 563 -2.04 5.69 9.44
N PRO A 564 -0.93 6.16 8.83
CA PRO A 564 0.33 5.43 8.80
C PRO A 564 0.80 5.06 10.21
N GLY A 565 1.19 3.80 10.41
CA GLY A 565 1.77 3.32 11.67
C GLY A 565 0.78 2.93 12.76
N LEU A 566 -0.47 3.38 12.76
CA LEU A 566 -1.46 2.96 13.74
C LEU A 566 -2.18 1.66 13.33
N GLY A 567 -2.25 1.35 12.03
CA GLY A 567 -2.90 0.14 11.50
C GLY A 567 -4.39 0.02 11.83
N ARG A 568 -5.03 1.14 12.22
CA ARG A 568 -6.42 1.17 12.68
C ARG A 568 -7.21 2.23 11.93
N LEU A 569 -8.43 1.89 11.60
CA LEU A 569 -9.38 2.81 10.99
C LEU A 569 -9.99 3.71 12.07
N GLN A 570 -9.91 5.01 11.84
CA GLN A 570 -10.60 6.02 12.62
C GLN A 570 -11.75 6.60 11.82
N ARG A 571 -12.95 6.67 12.39
CA ARG A 571 -14.07 7.37 11.80
C ARG A 571 -13.98 8.85 12.12
N ILE A 572 -14.05 9.68 11.09
CA ILE A 572 -13.95 11.14 11.18
C ILE A 572 -15.05 11.70 10.30
N HIS A 573 -15.59 12.85 10.71
CA HIS A 573 -16.56 13.60 9.92
C HIS A 573 -15.86 14.80 9.32
N ALA A 574 -15.67 14.76 7.99
CA ALA A 574 -14.97 15.77 7.22
C ALA A 574 -15.64 17.14 7.35
N PRO A 575 -14.88 18.23 7.33
CA PRO A 575 -15.46 19.54 7.46
C PRO A 575 -16.07 20.01 6.14
N TYR A 576 -17.17 20.72 6.26
CA TYR A 576 -17.86 21.37 5.14
C TYR A 576 -17.29 22.77 4.93
N VAL A 577 -17.06 23.11 3.67
CA VAL A 577 -16.76 24.45 3.18
C VAL A 577 -17.64 24.70 1.95
N SER A 578 -18.29 25.86 1.90
CA SER A 578 -19.16 26.22 0.77
C SER A 578 -18.35 26.79 -0.40
N GLU A 579 -18.87 26.68 -1.63
CA GLU A 579 -18.27 27.29 -2.81
C GLU A 579 -18.12 28.81 -2.65
N GLY A 580 -19.07 29.45 -1.95
CA GLY A 580 -19.00 30.90 -1.66
C GLY A 580 -17.81 31.26 -0.78
N GLU A 581 -17.52 30.45 0.24
CA GLU A 581 -16.33 30.62 1.09
C GLU A 581 -15.04 30.42 0.31
N ILE A 582 -14.95 29.36 -0.51
CA ILE A 582 -13.79 29.10 -1.37
C ILE A 582 -13.55 30.28 -2.29
N LYS A 583 -14.60 30.81 -2.93
CA LYS A 583 -14.49 31.97 -3.82
C LYS A 583 -13.97 33.19 -3.10
N ARG A 584 -14.46 33.52 -1.90
CA ARG A 584 -13.96 34.64 -1.09
C ARG A 584 -12.49 34.49 -0.72
N ILE A 585 -12.07 33.27 -0.34
CA ILE A 585 -10.68 32.94 -0.02
C ILE A 585 -9.79 33.14 -1.26
N VAL A 586 -10.20 32.59 -2.41
CA VAL A 586 -9.45 32.67 -3.66
C VAL A 586 -9.33 34.11 -4.15
N GLU A 587 -10.42 34.88 -4.12
CA GLU A 587 -10.41 36.31 -4.47
C GLU A 587 -9.45 37.09 -3.57
N PHE A 588 -9.49 36.85 -2.26
CA PHE A 588 -8.52 37.46 -1.33
C PHE A 588 -7.07 37.10 -1.70
N LEU A 589 -6.77 35.84 -2.00
CA LEU A 589 -5.41 35.41 -2.36
C LEU A 589 -4.95 36.05 -3.67
N LYS A 590 -5.82 36.22 -4.64
CA LYS A 590 -5.52 36.92 -5.92
C LYS A 590 -5.17 38.38 -5.71
N THR A 591 -5.71 39.05 -4.69
CA THR A 591 -5.30 40.43 -4.37
C THR A 591 -3.90 40.52 -3.80
N GLN A 592 -3.33 39.42 -3.26
CA GLN A 592 -2.00 39.38 -2.67
C GLN A 592 -0.87 39.18 -3.69
N GLY A 593 -1.21 38.73 -4.89
CA GLY A 593 -0.22 38.53 -5.95
C GLY A 593 -0.73 37.69 -7.11
N THR A 594 -0.02 37.70 -8.20
CA THR A 594 -0.26 36.86 -9.37
C THR A 594 0.62 35.61 -9.32
N PRO A 595 0.14 34.47 -9.82
CA PRO A 595 0.98 33.28 -9.88
C PRO A 595 2.16 33.46 -10.84
N ALA A 596 3.33 33.04 -10.42
CA ALA A 596 4.49 32.91 -11.32
C ALA A 596 4.42 31.51 -11.93
N TYR A 597 3.76 31.39 -13.08
CA TYR A 597 3.66 30.11 -13.77
C TYR A 597 4.97 29.72 -14.43
N HIS A 598 5.36 28.48 -14.25
CA HIS A 598 6.51 27.84 -14.90
C HIS A 598 6.05 27.13 -16.18
N HIS A 599 5.71 27.87 -17.23
CA HIS A 599 5.24 27.29 -18.49
C HIS A 599 6.25 26.33 -19.13
N GLU A 600 7.54 26.48 -18.85
CA GLU A 600 8.62 25.56 -19.23
C GLU A 600 8.36 24.09 -18.80
N ILE A 601 7.53 23.90 -17.77
CA ILE A 601 7.13 22.56 -17.31
C ILE A 601 6.31 21.82 -18.37
N LEU A 602 5.48 22.54 -19.13
CA LEU A 602 4.59 21.98 -20.15
C LEU A 602 5.22 21.98 -21.56
N GLU A 603 6.33 22.71 -21.74
CA GLU A 603 7.14 22.54 -22.92
C GLU A 603 7.69 21.12 -22.89
N GLU A 604 7.18 20.25 -23.76
CA GLU A 604 7.85 18.99 -24.02
C GLU A 604 9.30 19.36 -24.34
N LYS A 605 10.24 19.02 -23.47
CA LYS A 605 11.56 18.68 -23.95
C LYS A 605 11.26 17.53 -24.91
N ASP A 606 11.17 17.89 -26.22
CA ASP A 606 11.12 16.87 -27.23
C ASP A 606 12.21 15.87 -26.86
N GLU A 607 11.83 14.66 -26.50
CA GLU A 607 12.78 13.54 -26.44
C GLU A 607 13.26 13.20 -27.86
N SER A 608 12.71 13.90 -28.87
CA SER A 608 13.35 14.10 -30.15
C SER A 608 14.52 15.10 -30.10
N GLY A 609 14.64 15.90 -29.00
CA GLY A 609 15.70 16.85 -28.71
C GLY A 609 16.67 16.42 -27.61
N GLY A 610 16.74 15.14 -27.24
CA GLY A 610 18.04 14.55 -26.93
C GLY A 610 18.85 14.75 -28.21
N GLU A 611 19.73 15.68 -28.20
CA GLU A 611 20.92 15.78 -29.05
C GLU A 611 21.63 14.42 -29.04
N ASP A 612 21.03 13.42 -29.61
CA ASP A 612 21.76 12.64 -30.56
C ASP A 612 22.03 13.61 -31.73
N GLU A 613 22.96 14.57 -31.57
CA GLU A 613 23.86 14.89 -32.64
C GLU A 613 24.14 13.54 -33.27
N ILE A 614 23.61 13.35 -34.50
CA ILE A 614 23.92 12.16 -35.27
C ILE A 614 25.42 12.22 -35.25
N ASP A 615 26.01 11.36 -34.40
CA ASP A 615 27.46 11.28 -34.20
C ASP A 615 28.02 11.27 -35.62
N ASP A 616 28.63 12.36 -36.04
CA ASP A 616 29.04 12.57 -37.42
C ASP A 616 29.90 11.42 -37.91
N GLU A 617 30.55 10.73 -36.99
CA GLU A 617 31.35 9.53 -37.25
C GLU A 617 30.48 8.33 -37.62
N LYS A 618 29.40 8.06 -36.88
CA LYS A 618 28.46 6.97 -37.17
C LYS A 618 27.60 7.24 -38.41
N TYR A 619 27.29 8.47 -38.66
CA TYR A 619 26.62 8.87 -39.91
C TYR A 619 27.50 8.57 -41.11
N ARG A 620 28.79 8.96 -41.08
CA ARG A 620 29.78 8.68 -42.16
C ARG A 620 29.97 7.19 -42.36
N GLU A 621 30.12 6.41 -41.30
CA GLU A 621 30.20 4.94 -41.38
C GLU A 621 28.94 4.35 -42.03
N ALA A 622 27.76 4.89 -41.74
CA ALA A 622 26.51 4.43 -42.32
C ALA A 622 26.40 4.79 -43.79
N VAL A 623 26.86 5.98 -44.21
CA VAL A 623 26.96 6.40 -45.61
C VAL A 623 27.92 5.48 -46.38
N ASP A 624 29.13 5.24 -45.87
CA ASP A 624 30.11 4.35 -46.50
C ASP A 624 29.54 2.92 -46.67
N PHE A 625 28.91 2.39 -45.63
CA PHE A 625 28.29 1.08 -45.68
C PHE A 625 27.16 0.96 -46.71
N VAL A 626 26.33 1.99 -46.86
CA VAL A 626 25.22 2.04 -47.82
C VAL A 626 25.75 2.18 -49.23
N CYS A 627 26.80 2.99 -49.44
CA CYS A 627 27.46 3.16 -50.75
C CYS A 627 28.15 1.89 -51.22
N GLU A 628 28.78 1.11 -50.31
CA GLU A 628 29.38 -0.17 -50.63
C GLU A 628 28.34 -1.24 -51.01
N ARG A 629 27.16 -1.20 -50.36
CA ARG A 629 26.09 -2.17 -50.64
C ARG A 629 25.29 -1.88 -51.88
N GLY A 630 25.24 -0.60 -52.29
CA GLY A 630 24.45 -0.16 -53.43
C GLY A 630 22.94 -0.09 -53.19
N GLU A 631 22.50 -0.34 -51.98
CA GLU A 631 21.09 -0.26 -51.55
C GLU A 631 20.96 0.19 -50.09
N ALA A 632 19.90 0.89 -49.75
CA ALA A 632 19.66 1.41 -48.39
C ALA A 632 18.27 1.01 -47.90
N SER A 633 18.23 0.46 -46.65
CA SER A 633 16.97 0.29 -45.93
C SER A 633 17.15 0.56 -44.45
N ILE A 634 16.11 1.06 -43.78
CA ILE A 634 16.12 1.38 -42.35
C ILE A 634 16.51 0.12 -41.54
N SER A 635 15.95 -1.02 -41.87
CA SER A 635 16.22 -2.28 -41.19
C SER A 635 17.65 -2.82 -41.41
N MET A 636 18.30 -2.45 -42.51
CA MET A 636 19.67 -2.83 -42.79
C MET A 636 20.66 -1.99 -41.96
N VAL A 637 20.44 -0.69 -41.88
CA VAL A 637 21.20 0.24 -41.02
C VAL A 637 21.00 -0.10 -39.55
N GLN A 638 19.75 -0.37 -39.12
CA GLN A 638 19.45 -0.79 -37.76
C GLN A 638 20.24 -2.04 -37.34
N ARG A 639 20.24 -3.08 -38.16
CA ARG A 639 20.96 -4.33 -37.86
C ARG A 639 22.47 -4.19 -37.87
N ARG A 640 23.01 -3.41 -38.81
CA ARG A 640 24.47 -3.25 -38.95
C ARG A 640 25.05 -2.49 -37.76
N PHE A 641 24.40 -1.39 -37.36
CA PHE A 641 24.91 -0.47 -36.32
C PHE A 641 24.29 -0.76 -34.94
N ARG A 642 23.40 -1.74 -34.82
CA ARG A 642 22.67 -2.12 -33.57
C ARG A 642 22.00 -0.92 -32.89
N ILE A 643 21.37 -0.05 -33.68
CA ILE A 643 20.66 1.16 -33.21
C ILE A 643 19.14 0.97 -33.26
N GLY A 644 18.39 1.79 -32.53
CA GLY A 644 16.94 1.76 -32.58
C GLY A 644 16.36 2.16 -33.95
N TYR A 645 15.14 1.71 -34.25
CA TYR A 645 14.47 1.99 -35.52
C TYR A 645 14.43 3.47 -35.84
N ASN A 646 14.03 4.34 -34.89
CA ASN A 646 13.92 5.77 -35.08
C ASN A 646 15.28 6.46 -35.43
N ARG A 647 16.38 5.98 -34.86
CA ARG A 647 17.71 6.50 -35.19
C ARG A 647 18.16 6.05 -36.55
N ALA A 648 17.90 4.79 -36.93
CA ALA A 648 18.19 4.30 -38.27
C ALA A 648 17.34 5.00 -39.32
N ALA A 649 16.07 5.29 -39.04
CA ALA A 649 15.19 6.04 -39.94
C ALA A 649 15.75 7.46 -40.21
N ARG A 650 16.12 8.21 -39.16
CA ARG A 650 16.70 9.55 -39.28
C ARG A 650 18.02 9.54 -40.07
N ILE A 651 18.87 8.54 -39.89
CA ILE A 651 20.12 8.41 -40.67
C ILE A 651 19.80 8.23 -42.15
N VAL A 652 18.83 7.37 -42.49
CA VAL A 652 18.45 7.11 -43.89
C VAL A 652 17.70 8.33 -44.51
N GLU A 653 16.90 9.04 -43.74
CA GLU A 653 16.24 10.29 -44.16
C GLU A 653 17.24 11.42 -44.41
N ARG A 654 18.27 11.57 -43.56
CA ARG A 654 19.35 12.51 -43.79
C ARG A 654 20.15 12.16 -45.05
N MET A 655 20.41 10.86 -45.30
CA MET A 655 21.04 10.42 -46.56
C MET A 655 20.20 10.77 -47.80
N GLU A 656 18.86 10.75 -47.68
CA GLU A 656 17.96 11.17 -48.75
C GLU A 656 18.03 12.68 -48.96
N GLN A 657 18.02 13.48 -47.89
CA GLN A 657 18.15 14.95 -47.96
C GLN A 657 19.50 15.39 -48.54
N GLU A 658 20.59 14.68 -48.24
CA GLU A 658 21.91 14.92 -48.75
C GLU A 658 22.15 14.32 -50.17
N GLY A 659 21.11 13.66 -50.72
CA GLY A 659 21.14 13.07 -52.07
C GLY A 659 22.06 11.84 -52.17
N VAL A 660 22.34 11.16 -51.07
CA VAL A 660 23.12 9.90 -51.05
C VAL A 660 22.25 8.75 -51.51
N VAL A 661 20.97 8.73 -51.08
CA VAL A 661 20.00 7.72 -51.47
C VAL A 661 18.75 8.33 -52.10
N GLY A 662 18.07 7.58 -52.95
CA GLY A 662 16.83 8.01 -53.61
C GLY A 662 15.61 7.97 -52.66
N PRO A 663 14.46 8.55 -53.10
CA PRO A 663 13.23 8.60 -52.32
C PRO A 663 12.67 7.20 -52.05
N ALA A 664 11.89 7.07 -50.99
CA ALA A 664 11.23 5.82 -50.63
C ALA A 664 10.20 5.37 -51.71
N THR A 665 10.42 4.21 -52.34
CA THR A 665 9.52 3.64 -53.31
C THR A 665 8.79 2.39 -52.73
N GLY A 666 8.04 2.58 -51.65
CA GLY A 666 7.28 1.51 -50.97
C GLY A 666 8.15 0.56 -50.16
N VAL A 667 7.99 -0.75 -50.29
CA VAL A 667 8.62 -1.79 -49.46
C VAL A 667 10.05 -2.14 -49.92
N LYS A 668 10.49 -1.66 -51.08
CA LYS A 668 11.83 -1.98 -51.64
C LYS A 668 12.92 -1.15 -50.98
N PRO A 669 14.17 -1.68 -50.84
CA PRO A 669 15.34 -0.85 -50.48
C PRO A 669 15.50 0.34 -51.39
N ARG A 670 15.96 1.49 -50.89
CA ARG A 670 16.21 2.70 -51.66
C ARG A 670 17.47 2.53 -52.48
N GLU A 671 17.46 3.08 -53.67
CA GLU A 671 18.63 3.07 -54.55
C GLU A 671 19.68 4.11 -54.10
N VAL A 672 20.96 3.75 -54.18
CA VAL A 672 22.07 4.65 -53.84
C VAL A 672 22.43 5.49 -55.02
N LEU A 673 22.32 6.81 -54.89
CA LEU A 673 22.55 7.79 -55.97
C LEU A 673 24.03 8.21 -56.07
N LYS A 674 24.74 8.25 -54.94
CA LYS A 674 26.18 8.54 -54.87
C LYS A 674 26.95 7.22 -54.77
N ARG A 675 27.56 6.75 -55.86
CA ARG A 675 28.57 5.69 -55.81
C ARG A 675 29.95 6.31 -55.55
N LYS A 676 30.74 5.69 -54.65
CA LYS A 676 32.17 6.07 -54.50
C LYS A 676 32.91 5.88 -55.81
#